data_4bdb5025615bd860f2505ac9fb785469
#
_entry.id   4bdb5025615bd860f2505ac9fb785469
#
_cell.length_a   1.000
_cell.length_b   1.000
_cell.length_c   1.000
_cell.angle_alpha   90.00
_cell.angle_beta   90.00
_cell.angle_gamma   90.00
#
_symmetry.space_group_name_H-M   'P 1'
#
loop_
_entity.id
_entity.type
_entity.pdbx_description
1 polymer ?
#
loop_
_entity_poly.entity_id
_entity_poly.type
_entity_poly.pdbx_seq_one_letter_code
_entity_poly.pdbx_strand_id
1 'polypeptide(L)'
;MPDQTVRLFGIRHHGPGCARSLLRALEAMQPDCLLIEGPPDGESVLPFVLESGMCPPVALLVYAPDDSRRAVFYPFAEFSPEWQALRYGLGQSLPVRFMDLPIAHQFGLDKAFEDECRAKEEALRDAEGRTKTDAAEGTEDPASGAQAPENTATNTLAPEQPEDGDTGDTDGNAGGEASAQEDVYGDPLDWLGRAAGYGDGEAWWNHMVEERIDGLELFDAIREAMTALRAEAPRRERGERETRREALREAYMRKTLRQAKKEGFQRIAVICGAWHVPALGAETPAKQDNDLLKGLPKMKVAATWTPWTYANLSSRSGYGAGVTSPAWYEHLWRSGKGDRAIGWLTHAARLFREQDMDCSSAHIIEASRLATSLAALRERPRPGLPELYEALQTTVCMGDPAPLRLIGRQLIVGDKLGTIPETTPTVPLQRDLEQQQKSLRLKPEAARKVLDLDLRQANDLARSHLLHRLRLLEIGWATPGGSRNAKGTFHELWEMQWVPELPIAVIAASRWGNTIFEAATAKAVELSGEADLLRLAELVNDILFADLPDAVGHATRMLEEKAATANDVGQLLEAIPPLAAIARYGNVRQTDAGMVARVLEGLIPRASIGLPGACTSLDDESAAAMRARIIAAHNAIRLLGNEGLWESWLSALHQTALRDGMVHELLRGMAVRLLFDEQRLPVEEAARLMSLSLSAAAAPASASAWIEGFLNQSALVLLHDDALWGVLANWLDGLNDTHFTNILPMLRRTFSGFSAPERRQLGERAKRAAGKPMQKQAETRWDAERAALPVPLLRRVLGLTAQA
;
A
#
# COMPACT_ATOMS: atom_id res chain seq x y z
N MET A 1 27.63 -52.62 15.58
CA MET A 1 27.86 -51.16 15.53
C MET A 1 26.93 -50.60 16.57
N PRO A 2 27.32 -49.59 17.35
CA PRO A 2 26.35 -48.94 18.24
C PRO A 2 25.18 -48.43 17.39
N ASP A 3 23.94 -48.62 17.90
CA ASP A 3 22.73 -48.26 17.22
C ASP A 3 22.74 -46.72 16.95
N GLN A 4 22.70 -46.35 15.66
CA GLN A 4 22.60 -44.95 15.28
C GLN A 4 21.24 -44.40 15.76
N THR A 5 21.28 -43.37 16.61
CA THR A 5 20.07 -42.75 17.11
C THR A 5 19.73 -41.51 16.28
N VAL A 6 18.59 -41.59 15.60
CA VAL A 6 18.01 -40.41 14.91
C VAL A 6 16.79 -39.96 15.67
N ARG A 7 16.77 -38.68 16.05
CA ARG A 7 15.60 -38.09 16.69
C ARG A 7 15.02 -36.96 15.83
N LEU A 8 13.73 -37.05 15.53
CA LEU A 8 12.99 -36.09 14.75
C LEU A 8 12.29 -35.13 15.70
N PHE A 9 12.58 -33.84 15.57
CA PHE A 9 11.99 -32.75 16.33
C PHE A 9 11.06 -31.96 15.39
N GLY A 10 9.75 -32.26 15.46
CA GLY A 10 8.72 -31.54 14.74
C GLY A 10 8.41 -30.21 15.42
N ILE A 11 8.64 -29.12 14.70
CA ILE A 11 8.46 -27.77 15.24
C ILE A 11 7.35 -27.03 14.50
N ARG A 12 6.79 -26.00 15.14
CA ARG A 12 6.18 -24.87 14.48
C ARG A 12 7.19 -23.72 14.41
N HIS A 13 7.31 -23.11 13.25
CA HIS A 13 8.20 -21.96 13.09
C HIS A 13 7.86 -20.87 14.10
N HIS A 14 8.89 -20.26 14.68
CA HIS A 14 8.78 -19.15 15.62
C HIS A 14 8.07 -19.45 16.96
N GLY A 15 8.11 -20.71 17.45
CA GLY A 15 7.48 -21.09 18.71
C GLY A 15 8.43 -21.01 19.91
N PRO A 16 8.21 -20.09 20.90
CA PRO A 16 9.10 -19.93 22.07
C PRO A 16 9.12 -21.14 23.02
N GLY A 17 7.99 -21.80 23.23
CA GLY A 17 7.90 -23.02 24.04
C GLY A 17 8.54 -24.20 23.34
N CYS A 18 8.28 -24.32 22.04
CA CYS A 18 8.92 -25.33 21.19
C CYS A 18 10.44 -25.15 21.19
N ALA A 19 10.95 -23.89 21.05
CA ALA A 19 12.39 -23.60 21.09
C ALA A 19 13.04 -23.98 22.42
N ARG A 20 12.38 -23.67 23.56
CA ARG A 20 12.89 -24.09 24.88
C ARG A 20 12.94 -25.60 25.06
N SER A 21 11.90 -26.30 24.60
CA SER A 21 11.85 -27.77 24.67
C SER A 21 12.90 -28.40 23.77
N LEU A 22 13.14 -27.81 22.60
CA LEU A 22 14.18 -28.25 21.67
C LEU A 22 15.57 -28.13 22.28
N LEU A 23 15.91 -26.98 22.87
CA LEU A 23 17.22 -26.79 23.50
C LEU A 23 17.47 -27.83 24.62
N ARG A 24 16.48 -28.08 25.47
CA ARG A 24 16.61 -29.13 26.52
C ARG A 24 16.79 -30.52 25.90
N ALA A 25 16.07 -30.81 24.84
CA ALA A 25 16.18 -32.10 24.14
C ALA A 25 17.55 -32.27 23.48
N LEU A 26 18.11 -31.21 22.87
CA LEU A 26 19.46 -31.20 22.31
C LEU A 26 20.53 -31.37 23.40
N GLU A 27 20.38 -30.65 24.53
CA GLU A 27 21.27 -30.81 25.70
C GLU A 27 21.24 -32.24 26.29
N ALA A 28 20.08 -32.88 26.35
CA ALA A 28 19.94 -34.23 26.82
C ALA A 28 20.47 -35.29 25.81
N MET A 29 20.24 -35.07 24.52
CA MET A 29 20.65 -35.98 23.46
C MET A 29 22.16 -35.90 23.16
N GLN A 30 22.78 -34.72 23.29
CA GLN A 30 24.16 -34.42 22.88
C GLN A 30 24.45 -34.92 21.46
N PRO A 31 23.77 -34.35 20.46
CA PRO A 31 23.91 -34.79 19.05
C PRO A 31 25.34 -34.56 18.54
N ASP A 32 25.76 -35.35 17.55
CA ASP A 32 27.01 -35.19 16.80
C ASP A 32 26.80 -34.61 15.39
N CYS A 33 25.52 -34.44 14.99
CA CYS A 33 25.14 -33.76 13.76
C CYS A 33 23.73 -33.17 13.90
N LEU A 34 23.53 -31.94 13.40
CA LEU A 34 22.23 -31.28 13.30
C LEU A 34 21.82 -31.10 11.84
N LEU A 35 20.61 -31.58 11.52
CA LEU A 35 19.96 -31.35 10.25
C LEU A 35 18.76 -30.46 10.50
N ILE A 36 18.73 -29.28 9.88
CA ILE A 36 17.72 -28.25 10.13
C ILE A 36 16.98 -27.99 8.81
N GLU A 37 15.67 -27.86 8.84
CA GLU A 37 14.89 -27.44 7.68
C GLU A 37 15.33 -26.05 7.26
N GLY A 38 15.75 -25.92 6.03
CA GLY A 38 16.27 -24.70 5.42
C GLY A 38 17.03 -24.99 4.15
N PRO A 39 17.34 -23.97 3.36
CA PRO A 39 17.96 -24.12 2.06
C PRO A 39 19.47 -24.40 2.18
N PRO A 40 19.99 -25.50 1.63
CA PRO A 40 21.43 -25.80 1.59
C PRO A 40 22.25 -24.70 0.92
N ASP A 41 21.62 -23.92 0.03
CA ASP A 41 22.26 -22.76 -0.64
C ASP A 41 22.71 -21.69 0.36
N GLY A 42 22.13 -21.66 1.58
CA GLY A 42 22.45 -20.71 2.66
C GLY A 42 23.57 -21.16 3.59
N GLU A 43 24.10 -22.36 3.47
CA GLU A 43 25.11 -22.89 4.41
C GLU A 43 26.40 -22.07 4.49
N SER A 44 26.78 -21.44 3.38
CA SER A 44 27.98 -20.60 3.32
C SER A 44 27.94 -19.36 4.23
N VAL A 45 26.74 -18.91 4.61
CA VAL A 45 26.54 -17.72 5.46
C VAL A 45 26.15 -18.08 6.91
N LEU A 46 26.05 -19.37 7.26
CA LEU A 46 25.78 -19.81 8.64
C LEU A 46 26.79 -19.29 9.67
N PRO A 47 28.10 -19.17 9.41
CA PRO A 47 29.05 -18.66 10.39
C PRO A 47 28.70 -17.29 10.96
N PHE A 48 28.02 -16.42 10.19
CA PHE A 48 27.60 -15.09 10.66
C PHE A 48 26.64 -15.14 11.85
N VAL A 49 25.90 -16.26 12.06
CA VAL A 49 24.96 -16.44 13.17
C VAL A 49 25.60 -16.23 14.55
N LEU A 50 26.91 -16.50 14.67
CA LEU A 50 27.65 -16.33 15.92
C LEU A 50 28.41 -15.00 16.01
N GLU A 51 28.42 -14.20 14.95
CA GLU A 51 29.15 -12.93 14.96
C GLU A 51 28.49 -11.88 15.86
N SER A 52 29.32 -11.03 16.45
CA SER A 52 28.84 -9.87 17.21
C SER A 52 28.11 -8.91 16.25
N GLY A 53 26.90 -8.50 16.62
CA GLY A 53 26.04 -7.68 15.77
C GLY A 53 24.92 -8.44 15.08
N MET A 54 24.94 -9.77 15.08
CA MET A 54 23.81 -10.58 14.62
C MET A 54 22.74 -10.70 15.71
N CYS A 55 21.69 -9.88 15.61
CA CYS A 55 20.59 -9.83 16.57
C CYS A 55 19.23 -9.99 15.86
N PRO A 56 18.49 -11.09 16.11
CA PRO A 56 17.13 -11.27 15.54
C PRO A 56 16.12 -10.22 15.99
N PRO A 57 15.09 -9.94 15.15
CA PRO A 57 14.70 -10.71 13.98
C PRO A 57 15.60 -10.46 12.76
N VAL A 58 16.03 -11.52 12.08
CA VAL A 58 16.83 -11.48 10.85
C VAL A 58 16.26 -12.48 9.85
N ALA A 59 16.54 -12.32 8.58
CA ALA A 59 16.16 -13.31 7.57
C ALA A 59 17.38 -13.77 6.76
N LEU A 60 17.45 -15.07 6.49
CA LEU A 60 18.31 -15.61 5.46
C LEU A 60 17.65 -15.36 4.10
N LEU A 61 18.30 -14.58 3.26
CA LEU A 61 17.88 -14.28 1.90
C LEU A 61 18.64 -15.18 0.93
N VAL A 62 17.90 -15.91 0.10
CA VAL A 62 18.45 -16.63 -1.05
C VAL A 62 17.83 -16.07 -2.32
N TYR A 63 18.67 -15.62 -3.26
CA TYR A 63 18.22 -14.93 -4.46
C TYR A 63 19.02 -15.37 -5.69
N ALA A 64 18.41 -15.20 -6.88
CA ALA A 64 19.08 -15.44 -8.14
C ALA A 64 19.77 -14.14 -8.63
N PRO A 65 21.10 -14.06 -8.70
CA PRO A 65 21.78 -12.82 -9.13
C PRO A 65 21.44 -12.39 -10.57
N ASP A 66 21.07 -13.35 -11.41
CA ASP A 66 20.78 -13.16 -12.83
C ASP A 66 19.27 -12.97 -13.11
N ASP A 67 18.39 -13.15 -12.10
CA ASP A 67 16.94 -12.89 -12.17
C ASP A 67 16.46 -12.31 -10.84
N SER A 68 16.42 -11.01 -10.75
CA SER A 68 16.10 -10.25 -9.52
C SER A 68 14.70 -10.53 -8.94
N ARG A 69 13.75 -11.03 -9.75
CA ARG A 69 12.40 -11.39 -9.30
C ARG A 69 12.38 -12.65 -8.42
N ARG A 70 13.47 -13.42 -8.41
CA ARG A 70 13.59 -14.67 -7.67
C ARG A 70 14.38 -14.47 -6.40
N ALA A 71 13.67 -14.22 -5.31
CA ALA A 71 14.21 -14.07 -3.97
C ALA A 71 13.27 -14.73 -2.95
N VAL A 72 13.82 -15.45 -1.98
CA VAL A 72 13.09 -16.08 -0.88
C VAL A 72 13.74 -15.72 0.44
N PHE A 73 12.90 -15.35 1.41
CA PHE A 73 13.33 -14.99 2.76
C PHE A 73 12.95 -16.09 3.74
N TYR A 74 13.88 -16.45 4.61
CA TYR A 74 13.69 -17.35 5.75
C TYR A 74 13.88 -16.54 7.03
N PRO A 75 12.82 -16.00 7.62
CA PRO A 75 12.90 -15.18 8.82
C PRO A 75 13.22 -16.01 10.06
N PHE A 76 13.97 -15.41 10.99
CA PHE A 76 14.27 -15.97 12.30
C PHE A 76 14.10 -14.90 13.38
N ALA A 77 13.35 -15.23 14.40
CA ALA A 77 13.32 -14.48 15.67
C ALA A 77 14.25 -15.13 16.70
N GLU A 78 14.52 -14.42 17.78
CA GLU A 78 15.30 -14.98 18.89
C GLU A 78 14.65 -16.26 19.45
N PHE A 79 13.32 -16.32 19.41
CA PHE A 79 12.51 -17.45 19.88
C PHE A 79 12.20 -18.51 18.81
N SER A 80 12.78 -18.43 17.61
CA SER A 80 12.60 -19.46 16.57
C SER A 80 13.39 -20.72 16.94
N PRO A 81 12.76 -21.91 16.92
CA PRO A 81 13.45 -23.17 17.24
C PRO A 81 14.66 -23.42 16.35
N GLU A 82 14.56 -23.14 15.05
CA GLU A 82 15.65 -23.29 14.08
C GLU A 82 16.81 -22.35 14.40
N TRP A 83 16.53 -21.10 14.79
CA TRP A 83 17.55 -20.16 15.21
C TRP A 83 18.30 -20.65 16.44
N GLN A 84 17.58 -21.19 17.41
CA GLN A 84 18.18 -21.73 18.62
C GLN A 84 19.00 -23.00 18.33
N ALA A 85 18.53 -23.85 17.40
CA ALA A 85 19.28 -25.02 16.93
C ALA A 85 20.55 -24.61 16.19
N LEU A 86 20.51 -23.63 15.31
CA LEU A 86 21.68 -23.07 14.62
C LEU A 86 22.71 -22.56 15.64
N ARG A 87 22.30 -21.75 16.61
CA ARG A 87 23.20 -21.22 17.64
C ARG A 87 23.80 -22.33 18.53
N TYR A 88 23.00 -23.30 18.90
CA TYR A 88 23.46 -24.45 19.69
C TYR A 88 24.52 -25.25 18.93
N GLY A 89 24.21 -25.66 17.71
CA GLY A 89 25.11 -26.48 16.91
C GLY A 89 26.41 -25.76 16.54
N LEU A 90 26.33 -24.55 16.02
CA LEU A 90 27.51 -23.75 15.66
C LEU A 90 28.34 -23.40 16.90
N GLY A 91 27.71 -23.06 18.03
CA GLY A 91 28.39 -22.76 19.29
C GLY A 91 29.15 -23.93 19.89
N GLN A 92 28.69 -25.16 19.63
CA GLN A 92 29.37 -26.40 19.99
C GLN A 92 30.31 -26.92 18.90
N SER A 93 30.48 -26.16 17.80
CA SER A 93 31.27 -26.60 16.63
C SER A 93 30.82 -27.94 16.03
N LEU A 94 29.53 -28.23 16.10
CA LEU A 94 28.93 -29.41 15.50
C LEU A 94 28.71 -29.20 13.99
N PRO A 95 28.74 -30.26 13.18
CA PRO A 95 28.22 -30.21 11.82
C PRO A 95 26.74 -29.83 11.81
N VAL A 96 26.43 -28.67 11.24
CA VAL A 96 25.07 -28.17 11.05
C VAL A 96 24.83 -28.06 9.55
N ARG A 97 23.72 -28.64 9.07
CA ARG A 97 23.35 -28.64 7.66
C ARG A 97 21.90 -28.27 7.48
N PHE A 98 21.61 -27.54 6.43
CA PHE A 98 20.25 -27.42 5.93
C PHE A 98 19.86 -28.65 5.09
N MET A 99 18.60 -29.08 5.21
CA MET A 99 18.17 -30.34 4.64
C MET A 99 16.99 -30.25 3.67
N ASP A 100 16.44 -29.08 3.44
CA ASP A 100 15.33 -28.88 2.49
C ASP A 100 15.83 -28.86 1.04
N LEU A 101 14.89 -28.94 0.07
CA LEU A 101 15.19 -28.86 -1.35
C LEU A 101 15.90 -27.52 -1.66
N PRO A 102 17.10 -27.53 -2.27
CA PRO A 102 17.82 -26.30 -2.60
C PRO A 102 16.96 -25.31 -3.40
N ILE A 103 17.04 -24.03 -3.05
CA ILE A 103 16.35 -22.96 -3.77
C ILE A 103 16.79 -22.88 -5.22
N ALA A 104 18.05 -23.21 -5.50
CA ALA A 104 18.54 -23.36 -6.86
C ALA A 104 17.67 -24.30 -7.73
N HIS A 105 17.17 -25.39 -7.16
CA HIS A 105 16.25 -26.31 -7.84
C HIS A 105 14.81 -25.79 -7.84
N GLN A 106 14.36 -25.15 -6.76
CA GLN A 106 13.01 -24.59 -6.70
C GLN A 106 12.84 -23.52 -7.79
N PHE A 107 13.76 -22.57 -7.90
CA PHE A 107 13.74 -21.53 -8.95
C PHE A 107 13.87 -22.12 -10.35
N GLY A 108 14.68 -23.20 -10.51
CA GLY A 108 14.79 -23.91 -11.78
C GLY A 108 13.45 -24.54 -12.21
N LEU A 109 12.72 -25.15 -11.29
CA LEU A 109 11.39 -25.71 -11.52
C LEU A 109 10.34 -24.65 -11.85
N ASP A 110 10.36 -23.54 -11.13
CA ASP A 110 9.44 -22.42 -11.35
C ASP A 110 9.66 -21.81 -12.73
N LYS A 111 10.91 -21.59 -13.12
CA LYS A 111 11.27 -21.11 -14.46
C LYS A 111 10.83 -22.08 -15.57
N ALA A 112 11.10 -23.36 -15.40
CA ALA A 112 10.70 -24.36 -16.38
C ALA A 112 9.18 -24.40 -16.58
N PHE A 113 8.41 -24.22 -15.52
CA PHE A 113 6.96 -24.13 -15.58
C PHE A 113 6.48 -22.85 -16.29
N GLU A 114 7.06 -21.70 -15.99
CA GLU A 114 6.76 -20.44 -16.66
C GLU A 114 7.05 -20.50 -18.17
N ASP A 115 8.20 -21.11 -18.53
CA ASP A 115 8.58 -21.29 -19.93
C ASP A 115 7.60 -22.23 -20.65
N GLU A 116 7.11 -23.29 -19.99
CA GLU A 116 6.08 -24.19 -20.53
C GLU A 116 4.72 -23.49 -20.71
N CYS A 117 4.28 -22.69 -19.74
CA CYS A 117 3.04 -21.90 -19.85
C CYS A 117 3.12 -20.91 -21.01
N ARG A 118 4.24 -20.18 -21.14
CA ARG A 118 4.46 -19.24 -22.25
C ARG A 118 4.40 -19.93 -23.60
N ALA A 119 5.08 -21.07 -23.74
CA ALA A 119 5.04 -21.84 -24.98
C ALA A 119 3.62 -22.32 -25.33
N LYS A 120 2.80 -22.69 -24.35
CA LYS A 120 1.39 -23.04 -24.56
C LYS A 120 0.56 -21.85 -25.01
N GLU A 121 0.75 -20.68 -24.42
CA GLU A 121 0.07 -19.44 -24.80
C GLU A 121 0.45 -19.00 -26.22
N GLU A 122 1.73 -19.05 -26.58
CA GLU A 122 2.19 -18.76 -27.92
C GLU A 122 1.58 -19.72 -28.97
N ALA A 123 1.56 -21.02 -28.65
CA ALA A 123 0.95 -22.02 -29.52
C ALA A 123 -0.57 -21.82 -29.71
N LEU A 124 -1.28 -21.36 -28.65
CA LEU A 124 -2.71 -21.02 -28.74
C LEU A 124 -2.94 -19.78 -29.61
N ARG A 125 -2.14 -18.71 -29.44
CA ARG A 125 -2.20 -17.51 -30.28
C ARG A 125 -1.93 -17.81 -31.76
N ASP A 126 -0.94 -18.65 -32.03
CA ASP A 126 -0.62 -19.09 -33.39
C ASP A 126 -1.75 -19.92 -34.01
N ALA A 127 -2.43 -20.75 -33.23
CA ALA A 127 -3.59 -21.52 -33.67
C ALA A 127 -4.80 -20.62 -33.96
N GLU A 128 -5.08 -19.61 -33.12
CA GLU A 128 -6.14 -18.63 -33.35
C GLU A 128 -5.84 -17.70 -34.53
N GLY A 129 -4.55 -17.37 -34.76
CA GLY A 129 -4.13 -16.61 -35.93
C GLY A 129 -4.32 -17.37 -37.23
N ARG A 130 -4.10 -18.68 -37.26
CA ARG A 130 -4.31 -19.54 -38.41
C ARG A 130 -5.80 -19.72 -38.77
N THR A 131 -6.67 -19.85 -37.74
CA THR A 131 -8.12 -19.93 -37.98
C THR A 131 -8.72 -18.64 -38.51
N LYS A 132 -8.12 -17.48 -38.22
CA LYS A 132 -8.55 -16.19 -38.79
C LYS A 132 -8.08 -15.98 -40.24
N THR A 133 -6.93 -16.53 -40.63
CA THR A 133 -6.42 -16.47 -42.01
C THR A 133 -7.18 -17.43 -42.93
N ASP A 134 -7.52 -18.64 -42.50
CA ASP A 134 -8.28 -19.61 -43.27
C ASP A 134 -9.76 -19.20 -43.46
N ALA A 135 -10.29 -18.34 -42.52
CA ALA A 135 -11.66 -17.78 -42.69
C ALA A 135 -11.73 -16.58 -43.61
N ALA A 136 -10.59 -15.98 -44.00
CA ALA A 136 -10.52 -14.83 -44.88
C ALA A 136 -10.34 -15.21 -46.38
N GLU A 137 -10.00 -16.48 -46.69
CA GLU A 137 -9.83 -16.96 -48.09
C GLU A 137 -11.02 -17.74 -48.68
N GLY A 138 -12.13 -17.89 -47.99
CA GLY A 138 -13.29 -18.61 -48.47
C GLY A 138 -14.59 -17.92 -48.16
N THR A 139 -15.12 -17.09 -49.07
CA THR A 139 -16.52 -17.08 -49.54
C THR A 139 -16.85 -15.79 -50.32
N GLU A 140 -17.07 -15.96 -51.61
CA GLU A 140 -18.11 -15.21 -52.27
C GLU A 140 -19.42 -16.05 -52.24
N ASP A 141 -20.47 -15.41 -51.82
CA ASP A 141 -21.86 -15.28 -52.29
C ASP A 141 -23.01 -16.04 -51.55
N PRO A 142 -24.33 -15.67 -51.77
CA PRO A 142 -25.08 -15.12 -50.60
C PRO A 142 -26.40 -15.89 -50.30
N ALA A 143 -27.08 -15.42 -49.26
CA ALA A 143 -28.52 -15.56 -48.96
C ALA A 143 -29.06 -16.93 -48.49
N SER A 144 -29.42 -17.03 -47.23
CA SER A 144 -30.82 -17.21 -46.79
C SER A 144 -30.87 -17.41 -45.24
N GLY A 145 -31.92 -16.84 -44.64
CA GLY A 145 -32.03 -16.75 -43.18
C GLY A 145 -32.37 -18.10 -42.53
N ALA A 146 -31.99 -18.18 -41.30
CA ALA A 146 -32.68 -18.92 -40.25
C ALA A 146 -32.06 -18.62 -38.84
N GLN A 147 -32.93 -18.53 -37.91
CA GLN A 147 -32.87 -18.23 -36.50
C GLN A 147 -31.69 -18.87 -35.70
N ALA A 148 -31.22 -18.11 -34.72
CA ALA A 148 -30.32 -18.53 -33.68
C ALA A 148 -30.96 -19.51 -32.67
N PRO A 149 -30.17 -20.31 -32.00
CA PRO A 149 -30.45 -20.62 -30.60
C PRO A 149 -29.36 -20.06 -29.67
N GLU A 150 -29.85 -19.50 -28.58
CA GLU A 150 -29.08 -19.15 -27.39
C GLU A 150 -28.23 -20.34 -26.91
N ASN A 151 -26.99 -20.08 -26.57
CA ASN A 151 -26.27 -20.92 -25.65
C ASN A 151 -25.31 -20.10 -24.78
N THR A 152 -25.67 -20.13 -23.52
CA THR A 152 -24.98 -20.04 -22.24
C THR A 152 -23.46 -19.82 -22.25
N ALA A 153 -23.13 -18.76 -21.54
CA ALA A 153 -21.82 -18.35 -21.11
C ALA A 153 -21.05 -19.42 -20.34
N THR A 154 -19.78 -19.54 -20.63
CA THR A 154 -18.78 -20.13 -19.75
C THR A 154 -17.86 -19.05 -19.19
N ASN A 155 -17.85 -19.03 -17.92
CA ASN A 155 -17.18 -18.15 -16.97
C ASN A 155 -15.66 -18.31 -17.04
N THR A 156 -14.93 -17.27 -17.30
CA THR A 156 -13.47 -17.20 -17.14
C THR A 156 -13.16 -16.45 -15.86
N LEU A 157 -12.58 -17.14 -14.90
CA LEU A 157 -12.15 -16.64 -13.60
C LEU A 157 -10.95 -15.73 -13.74
N ALA A 158 -11.09 -14.49 -13.30
CA ALA A 158 -9.99 -13.60 -12.94
C ALA A 158 -9.71 -13.74 -11.43
N PRO A 159 -8.47 -13.52 -10.95
CA PRO A 159 -8.14 -13.65 -9.53
C PRO A 159 -8.64 -12.45 -8.74
N GLU A 160 -9.38 -12.73 -7.67
CA GLU A 160 -9.89 -11.77 -6.71
C GLU A 160 -8.76 -11.22 -5.83
N GLN A 161 -8.74 -9.90 -5.67
CA GLN A 161 -7.99 -9.18 -4.65
C GLN A 161 -8.85 -9.05 -3.38
N PRO A 162 -8.28 -9.00 -2.17
CA PRO A 162 -9.06 -8.80 -0.95
C PRO A 162 -9.41 -7.32 -0.78
N GLU A 163 -10.71 -7.04 -0.72
CA GLU A 163 -11.25 -5.74 -0.31
C GLU A 163 -11.19 -5.57 1.21
N ASP A 164 -10.81 -4.37 1.64
CA ASP A 164 -10.90 -3.91 3.03
C ASP A 164 -12.38 -3.77 3.44
N GLY A 165 -12.84 -4.66 4.30
CA GLY A 165 -14.20 -4.65 4.84
C GLY A 165 -14.32 -3.85 6.12
N ASP A 166 -15.06 -2.77 6.03
CA ASP A 166 -15.61 -2.01 7.16
C ASP A 166 -16.72 -2.85 7.85
N THR A 167 -16.62 -2.98 9.19
CA THR A 167 -17.60 -3.72 10.00
C THR A 167 -18.69 -2.80 10.50
N GLY A 168 -19.87 -2.92 9.93
CA GLY A 168 -21.12 -2.39 10.48
C GLY A 168 -22.02 -3.53 10.99
N ASP A 169 -22.34 -3.47 12.28
CA ASP A 169 -23.33 -4.32 12.96
C ASP A 169 -24.71 -4.23 12.30
N THR A 170 -25.34 -5.37 12.01
CA THR A 170 -26.81 -5.51 12.12
C THR A 170 -27.19 -6.98 12.34
N ASP A 171 -28.01 -7.17 13.38
CA ASP A 171 -28.75 -8.39 13.72
C ASP A 171 -29.68 -8.90 12.61
N GLY A 172 -29.85 -10.22 12.53
CA GLY A 172 -31.04 -10.78 11.93
C GLY A 172 -30.92 -12.09 11.15
N ASN A 173 -30.82 -13.18 11.84
CA ASN A 173 -31.49 -14.49 11.66
C ASN A 173 -31.80 -15.08 10.27
N ALA A 174 -31.38 -16.36 10.16
CA ALA A 174 -31.94 -17.50 9.43
C ALA A 174 -31.60 -17.66 7.93
N GLY A 175 -30.82 -18.70 7.67
CA GLY A 175 -30.90 -19.49 6.44
C GLY A 175 -29.58 -19.62 5.66
N GLY A 176 -28.79 -20.66 5.94
CA GLY A 176 -27.64 -20.98 5.07
C GLY A 176 -26.61 -21.92 5.69
N GLU A 177 -27.01 -23.14 6.09
CA GLU A 177 -26.06 -24.18 6.56
C GLU A 177 -25.21 -24.84 5.46
N ALA A 178 -25.08 -24.23 4.28
CA ALA A 178 -24.39 -24.84 3.14
C ALA A 178 -23.00 -24.26 2.81
N SER A 179 -22.57 -23.13 3.42
CA SER A 179 -21.28 -22.48 3.07
C SER A 179 -20.16 -22.63 4.13
N ALA A 180 -20.46 -23.16 5.31
CA ALA A 180 -19.47 -23.30 6.39
C ALA A 180 -18.57 -24.55 6.26
N GLN A 181 -18.76 -25.40 5.26
CA GLN A 181 -18.03 -26.66 5.11
C GLN A 181 -16.77 -26.58 4.24
N GLU A 182 -16.56 -25.48 3.50
CA GLU A 182 -15.44 -25.38 2.54
C GLU A 182 -14.13 -24.88 3.14
N ASP A 183 -14.14 -24.21 4.29
CA ASP A 183 -12.93 -23.57 4.86
C ASP A 183 -12.17 -24.40 5.93
N VAL A 184 -12.63 -25.61 6.21
CA VAL A 184 -12.04 -26.48 7.26
C VAL A 184 -10.66 -27.03 6.90
N TYR A 185 -10.22 -26.86 5.65
CA TYR A 185 -9.03 -27.56 5.12
C TYR A 185 -7.81 -26.66 4.82
N GLY A 186 -7.86 -25.38 5.22
CA GLY A 186 -6.74 -24.45 4.97
C GLY A 186 -5.51 -24.77 5.81
N ASP A 187 -5.66 -24.94 7.12
CA ASP A 187 -4.60 -25.25 8.08
C ASP A 187 -4.93 -26.54 8.87
N PRO A 188 -4.08 -27.57 8.83
CA PRO A 188 -4.25 -28.78 9.62
C PRO A 188 -4.36 -28.56 11.13
N LEU A 189 -3.71 -27.52 11.67
CA LEU A 189 -3.79 -27.17 13.08
C LEU A 189 -5.15 -26.60 13.46
N ASP A 190 -5.82 -25.88 12.55
CA ASP A 190 -7.18 -25.37 12.77
C ASP A 190 -8.18 -26.51 12.98
N TRP A 191 -8.02 -27.59 12.25
CA TRP A 191 -8.85 -28.77 12.44
C TRP A 191 -8.69 -29.37 13.85
N LEU A 192 -7.44 -29.50 14.32
CA LEU A 192 -7.16 -29.99 15.68
C LEU A 192 -7.69 -28.99 16.73
N GLY A 193 -7.50 -27.69 16.50
CA GLY A 193 -7.99 -26.65 17.38
C GLY A 193 -9.50 -26.71 17.55
N ARG A 194 -10.25 -26.76 16.47
CA ARG A 194 -11.73 -26.87 16.49
C ARG A 194 -12.21 -28.16 17.13
N ALA A 195 -11.56 -29.30 16.81
CA ALA A 195 -11.88 -30.59 17.43
C ALA A 195 -11.65 -30.56 18.95
N ALA A 196 -10.69 -29.76 19.42
CA ALA A 196 -10.39 -29.59 20.84
C ALA A 196 -11.16 -28.44 21.52
N GLY A 197 -12.08 -27.76 20.79
CA GLY A 197 -12.90 -26.68 21.33
C GLY A 197 -12.25 -25.30 21.36
N TYR A 198 -11.19 -25.07 20.57
CA TYR A 198 -10.52 -23.78 20.41
C TYR A 198 -11.07 -23.03 19.19
N GLY A 199 -10.91 -21.70 19.18
CA GLY A 199 -11.38 -20.84 18.08
C GLY A 199 -10.58 -21.04 16.78
N ASP A 200 -9.27 -21.35 16.93
CA ASP A 200 -8.35 -21.58 15.82
C ASP A 200 -7.20 -22.51 16.21
N GLY A 201 -6.41 -22.94 15.25
CA GLY A 201 -5.26 -23.83 15.46
C GLY A 201 -4.10 -23.15 16.19
N GLU A 202 -3.93 -21.83 16.04
CA GLU A 202 -2.89 -21.09 16.74
C GLU A 202 -3.18 -21.01 18.23
N ALA A 203 -4.41 -20.72 18.63
CA ALA A 203 -4.81 -20.71 20.04
C ALA A 203 -4.62 -22.09 20.70
N TRP A 204 -4.98 -23.16 19.98
CA TRP A 204 -4.75 -24.53 20.44
C TRP A 204 -3.26 -24.83 20.61
N TRP A 205 -2.44 -24.52 19.58
CA TRP A 205 -1.00 -24.76 19.63
C TRP A 205 -0.32 -23.96 20.73
N ASN A 206 -0.70 -22.69 20.89
CA ASN A 206 -0.18 -21.83 21.95
C ASN A 206 -0.40 -22.45 23.32
N HIS A 207 -1.61 -22.93 23.59
CA HIS A 207 -1.93 -23.55 24.87
C HIS A 207 -1.20 -24.88 25.05
N MET A 208 -1.19 -25.73 24.02
CA MET A 208 -0.65 -27.08 24.12
C MET A 208 0.89 -27.13 24.08
N VAL A 209 1.53 -26.18 23.42
CA VAL A 209 2.97 -26.20 23.15
C VAL A 209 3.70 -24.99 23.69
N GLU A 210 3.27 -23.76 23.30
CA GLU A 210 4.10 -22.57 23.49
C GLU A 210 4.05 -22.03 24.92
N GLU A 211 2.92 -22.18 25.60
CA GLU A 211 2.72 -21.72 26.98
C GLU A 211 3.15 -22.76 28.03
N ARG A 212 3.42 -23.99 27.62
CA ARG A 212 3.87 -25.05 28.54
C ARG A 212 5.32 -24.87 29.03
N ILE A 213 5.59 -25.42 30.20
CA ILE A 213 6.90 -25.33 30.86
C ILE A 213 7.67 -26.66 30.69
N ASP A 214 6.96 -27.80 30.64
CA ASP A 214 7.52 -29.14 30.62
C ASP A 214 7.27 -29.81 29.27
N GLY A 215 8.33 -30.33 28.62
CA GLY A 215 8.19 -30.79 27.27
C GLY A 215 9.21 -31.78 26.75
N LEU A 216 9.77 -32.67 27.59
CA LEU A 216 10.66 -33.71 27.07
C LEU A 216 9.90 -34.73 26.15
N GLU A 217 8.63 -34.97 26.44
CA GLU A 217 7.75 -35.84 25.64
C GLU A 217 6.99 -35.08 24.53
N LEU A 218 7.18 -33.79 24.44
CA LEU A 218 6.45 -32.91 23.49
C LEU A 218 6.60 -33.38 22.05
N PHE A 219 7.82 -33.67 21.62
CA PHE A 219 8.11 -34.01 20.21
C PHE A 219 7.56 -35.39 19.81
N ASP A 220 7.44 -36.31 20.76
CA ASP A 220 6.80 -37.60 20.51
C ASP A 220 5.29 -37.44 20.35
N ALA A 221 4.66 -36.61 21.19
CA ALA A 221 3.25 -36.26 21.07
C ALA A 221 2.94 -35.49 19.76
N ILE A 222 3.77 -34.51 19.37
CA ILE A 222 3.64 -33.81 18.08
C ILE A 222 3.75 -34.80 16.92
N ARG A 223 4.71 -35.71 16.94
CA ARG A 223 4.87 -36.75 15.91
C ARG A 223 3.63 -37.62 15.78
N GLU A 224 3.06 -38.06 16.90
CA GLU A 224 1.87 -38.89 16.92
C GLU A 224 0.66 -38.13 16.37
N ALA A 225 0.44 -36.90 16.84
CA ALA A 225 -0.64 -36.01 16.36
C ALA A 225 -0.53 -35.75 14.85
N MET A 226 0.67 -35.41 14.34
CA MET A 226 0.89 -35.17 12.91
C MET A 226 0.74 -36.44 12.08
N THR A 227 1.09 -37.60 12.62
CA THR A 227 0.91 -38.90 11.93
C THR A 227 -0.58 -39.21 11.75
N ALA A 228 -1.36 -39.04 12.83
CA ALA A 228 -2.81 -39.22 12.79
C ALA A 228 -3.46 -38.21 11.82
N LEU A 229 -3.06 -36.94 11.92
CA LEU A 229 -3.60 -35.86 11.07
C LEU A 229 -3.35 -36.12 9.58
N ARG A 230 -2.11 -36.51 9.19
CA ARG A 230 -1.79 -36.82 7.78
C ARG A 230 -2.50 -38.06 7.25
N ALA A 231 -2.88 -39.01 8.12
CA ALA A 231 -3.64 -40.18 7.74
C ALA A 231 -5.12 -39.89 7.50
N GLU A 232 -5.70 -38.99 8.33
CA GLU A 232 -7.13 -38.65 8.33
C GLU A 232 -7.46 -37.43 7.46
N ALA A 233 -6.46 -36.54 7.23
CA ALA A 233 -6.67 -35.32 6.43
C ALA A 233 -7.15 -35.73 5.02
N PRO A 234 -8.32 -35.25 4.59
CA PRO A 234 -8.78 -35.51 3.24
C PRO A 234 -7.69 -35.05 2.26
N ARG A 235 -7.42 -35.90 1.28
CA ARG A 235 -6.54 -35.52 0.18
C ARG A 235 -7.24 -34.39 -0.57
N ARG A 236 -6.98 -33.16 -0.14
CA ARG A 236 -7.37 -31.98 -0.92
C ARG A 236 -6.76 -32.18 -2.30
N GLU A 237 -7.48 -31.83 -3.35
CA GLU A 237 -6.91 -31.60 -4.67
C GLU A 237 -5.99 -30.36 -4.59
N ARG A 238 -4.87 -30.51 -3.84
CA ARG A 238 -3.75 -29.57 -3.96
C ARG A 238 -3.31 -29.64 -5.40
N GLY A 239 -3.08 -28.52 -6.02
CA GLY A 239 -2.64 -28.49 -7.39
C GLY A 239 -1.46 -29.46 -7.57
N GLU A 240 -1.42 -30.16 -8.67
CA GLU A 240 -0.39 -31.21 -8.98
C GLU A 240 1.04 -30.67 -8.73
N ARG A 241 1.23 -29.38 -8.98
CA ARG A 241 2.51 -28.65 -8.74
C ARG A 241 2.90 -28.62 -7.26
N GLU A 242 1.96 -28.29 -6.39
CA GLU A 242 2.22 -28.16 -4.95
C GLU A 242 2.51 -29.52 -4.30
N THR A 243 1.71 -30.53 -4.65
CA THR A 243 1.92 -31.92 -4.22
C THR A 243 3.29 -32.44 -4.67
N ARG A 244 3.68 -32.14 -5.91
CA ARG A 244 5.00 -32.52 -6.44
C ARG A 244 6.13 -31.80 -5.69
N ARG A 245 5.97 -30.50 -5.38
CA ARG A 245 6.96 -29.71 -4.64
C ARG A 245 7.19 -30.28 -3.24
N GLU A 246 6.11 -30.61 -2.52
CA GLU A 246 6.19 -31.24 -1.20
C GLU A 246 6.93 -32.59 -1.26
N ALA A 247 6.58 -33.45 -2.20
CA ALA A 247 7.25 -34.75 -2.39
C ALA A 247 8.76 -34.60 -2.69
N LEU A 248 9.16 -33.61 -3.48
CA LEU A 248 10.56 -33.30 -3.77
C LEU A 248 11.32 -32.80 -2.54
N ARG A 249 10.71 -31.95 -1.72
CA ARG A 249 11.27 -31.47 -0.45
C ARG A 249 11.53 -32.65 0.48
N GLU A 250 10.54 -33.48 0.74
CA GLU A 250 10.66 -34.65 1.62
C GLU A 250 11.67 -35.70 1.10
N ALA A 251 11.73 -35.91 -0.22
CA ALA A 251 12.73 -36.78 -0.83
C ALA A 251 14.16 -36.26 -0.62
N TYR A 252 14.36 -34.95 -0.73
CA TYR A 252 15.67 -34.32 -0.49
C TYR A 252 16.06 -34.39 1.01
N MET A 253 15.12 -34.12 1.92
CA MET A 253 15.32 -34.24 3.36
C MET A 253 15.74 -35.68 3.74
N ARG A 254 15.04 -36.69 3.22
CA ARG A 254 15.41 -38.11 3.47
C ARG A 254 16.77 -38.47 2.87
N LYS A 255 17.11 -37.92 1.70
CA LYS A 255 18.44 -38.12 1.09
C LYS A 255 19.54 -37.52 1.96
N THR A 256 19.36 -36.29 2.51
CA THR A 256 20.31 -35.62 3.39
C THR A 256 20.47 -36.41 4.70
N LEU A 257 19.39 -36.92 5.28
CA LEU A 257 19.44 -37.79 6.46
C LEU A 257 20.21 -39.09 6.22
N ARG A 258 19.96 -39.76 5.09
CA ARG A 258 20.72 -40.98 4.70
C ARG A 258 22.19 -40.67 4.49
N GLN A 259 22.52 -39.51 3.94
CA GLN A 259 23.91 -39.09 3.78
C GLN A 259 24.61 -38.91 5.11
N ALA A 260 23.98 -38.25 6.08
CA ALA A 260 24.52 -38.08 7.44
C ALA A 260 24.73 -39.44 8.13
N LYS A 261 23.77 -40.39 7.98
CA LYS A 261 23.93 -41.77 8.48
C LYS A 261 25.13 -42.48 7.86
N LYS A 262 25.32 -42.34 6.55
CA LYS A 262 26.41 -42.95 5.80
C LYS A 262 27.78 -42.39 6.16
N GLU A 263 27.83 -41.11 6.53
CA GLU A 263 29.05 -40.42 7.02
C GLU A 263 29.48 -40.88 8.41
N GLY A 264 28.64 -41.62 9.11
CA GLY A 264 28.98 -42.28 10.37
C GLY A 264 28.57 -41.52 11.62
N PHE A 265 27.77 -40.45 11.51
CA PHE A 265 27.21 -39.78 12.70
C PHE A 265 26.32 -40.74 13.49
N GLN A 266 26.45 -40.70 14.81
CA GLN A 266 25.79 -41.67 15.72
C GLN A 266 24.52 -41.08 16.36
N ARG A 267 24.49 -39.78 16.63
CA ARG A 267 23.37 -39.05 17.25
C ARG A 267 22.95 -37.88 16.40
N ILE A 268 22.03 -38.14 15.48
CA ILE A 268 21.57 -37.16 14.50
C ILE A 268 20.27 -36.51 15.01
N ALA A 269 20.31 -35.20 15.25
CA ALA A 269 19.11 -34.42 15.53
C ALA A 269 18.58 -33.81 14.24
N VAL A 270 17.30 -34.05 13.94
CA VAL A 270 16.59 -33.50 12.76
C VAL A 270 15.54 -32.55 13.26
N ILE A 271 15.64 -31.29 12.86
CA ILE A 271 14.73 -30.19 13.21
C ILE A 271 13.98 -29.75 11.95
N CYS A 272 12.67 -30.03 11.90
CA CYS A 272 11.85 -29.70 10.74
C CYS A 272 10.41 -29.38 11.15
N GLY A 273 9.66 -28.70 10.26
CA GLY A 273 8.24 -28.49 10.45
C GLY A 273 7.51 -29.77 10.82
N ALA A 274 6.63 -29.69 11.80
CA ALA A 274 5.93 -30.86 12.36
C ALA A 274 5.23 -31.70 11.29
N TRP A 275 4.76 -31.07 10.23
CA TRP A 275 4.12 -31.71 9.10
C TRP A 275 5.00 -32.74 8.36
N HIS A 276 6.32 -32.51 8.31
CA HIS A 276 7.26 -33.40 7.61
C HIS A 276 7.72 -34.60 8.43
N VAL A 277 7.53 -34.59 9.76
CA VAL A 277 8.01 -35.65 10.65
C VAL A 277 7.52 -37.05 10.28
N PRO A 278 6.23 -37.29 9.97
CA PRO A 278 5.76 -38.61 9.57
C PRO A 278 6.43 -39.12 8.28
N ALA A 279 6.64 -38.26 7.29
CA ALA A 279 7.28 -38.61 6.03
C ALA A 279 8.77 -38.96 6.18
N LEU A 280 9.45 -38.31 7.15
CA LEU A 280 10.86 -38.57 7.45
C LEU A 280 11.04 -39.80 8.32
N GLY A 281 10.03 -40.15 9.13
CA GLY A 281 10.01 -41.39 9.94
C GLY A 281 9.61 -42.63 9.15
N ALA A 282 9.02 -42.48 7.96
CA ALA A 282 8.61 -43.60 7.11
C ALA A 282 9.80 -44.24 6.38
N GLU A 283 9.78 -45.57 6.26
CA GLU A 283 10.76 -46.31 5.46
C GLU A 283 10.47 -46.13 3.97
N THR A 284 11.19 -45.22 3.32
CA THR A 284 11.11 -45.00 1.87
C THR A 284 12.40 -45.48 1.20
N PRO A 285 12.32 -46.30 0.12
CA PRO A 285 13.49 -46.78 -0.60
C PRO A 285 14.31 -45.60 -1.19
N ALA A 286 15.62 -45.64 -0.98
CA ALA A 286 16.52 -44.61 -1.51
C ALA A 286 16.42 -44.43 -3.04
N LYS A 287 16.09 -45.48 -3.76
CA LYS A 287 15.89 -45.47 -5.22
C LYS A 287 14.72 -44.55 -5.61
N GLN A 288 13.61 -44.64 -4.90
CA GLN A 288 12.42 -43.79 -5.16
C GLN A 288 12.75 -42.29 -5.02
N ASP A 289 13.44 -41.92 -3.93
CA ASP A 289 13.85 -40.53 -3.73
C ASP A 289 14.87 -40.06 -4.79
N ASN A 290 15.82 -40.90 -5.15
CA ASN A 290 16.80 -40.59 -6.18
C ASN A 290 16.16 -40.43 -7.57
N ASP A 291 15.16 -41.26 -7.90
CA ASP A 291 14.43 -41.16 -9.16
C ASP A 291 13.61 -39.87 -9.23
N LEU A 292 12.97 -39.45 -8.13
CA LEU A 292 12.27 -38.15 -8.02
C LEU A 292 13.20 -36.94 -8.20
N LEU A 293 14.39 -37.00 -7.61
CA LEU A 293 15.36 -35.89 -7.61
C LEU A 293 16.26 -35.88 -8.85
N LYS A 294 16.11 -36.87 -9.77
CA LYS A 294 16.94 -36.98 -10.95
C LYS A 294 16.58 -35.90 -12.00
N GLY A 295 17.59 -35.21 -12.51
CA GLY A 295 17.41 -34.28 -13.64
C GLY A 295 16.66 -33.00 -13.31
N LEU A 296 16.53 -32.64 -12.03
CA LEU A 296 15.90 -31.36 -11.65
C LEU A 296 16.70 -30.19 -12.25
N PRO A 297 16.01 -29.21 -12.85
CA PRO A 297 16.64 -27.99 -13.34
C PRO A 297 17.28 -27.22 -12.18
N LYS A 298 18.31 -26.43 -12.48
CA LYS A 298 19.05 -25.68 -11.48
C LYS A 298 19.35 -24.28 -11.97
N MET A 299 19.09 -23.29 -11.12
CA MET A 299 19.50 -21.89 -11.32
C MET A 299 20.67 -21.55 -10.40
N LYS A 300 21.49 -20.54 -10.80
CA LYS A 300 22.51 -19.97 -9.94
C LYS A 300 21.85 -19.11 -8.87
N VAL A 301 22.22 -19.34 -7.63
CA VAL A 301 21.73 -18.55 -6.48
C VAL A 301 22.88 -18.04 -5.62
N ALA A 302 22.61 -17.00 -4.85
CA ALA A 302 23.47 -16.47 -3.80
C ALA A 302 22.67 -16.33 -2.52
N ALA A 303 23.35 -16.36 -1.38
CA ALA A 303 22.71 -16.22 -0.07
C ALA A 303 23.37 -15.11 0.75
N THR A 304 22.58 -14.44 1.58
CA THR A 304 23.05 -13.46 2.56
C THR A 304 22.06 -13.34 3.71
N TRP A 305 22.47 -12.66 4.80
CA TRP A 305 21.57 -12.26 5.88
C TRP A 305 21.06 -10.84 5.67
N THR A 306 19.85 -10.59 6.14
CA THR A 306 19.23 -9.26 6.14
C THR A 306 18.58 -8.97 7.49
N PRO A 307 18.59 -7.72 7.96
CA PRO A 307 17.75 -7.32 9.07
C PRO A 307 16.29 -7.65 8.75
N TRP A 308 15.50 -7.93 9.78
CA TRP A 308 14.07 -8.18 9.63
C TRP A 308 13.29 -7.43 10.69
N THR A 309 11.95 -7.32 10.53
CA THR A 309 11.10 -6.68 11.55
C THR A 309 10.07 -7.67 12.07
N TYR A 310 9.53 -7.42 13.25
CA TYR A 310 8.39 -8.17 13.75
C TYR A 310 7.13 -7.93 12.92
N ALA A 311 6.97 -6.74 12.32
CA ALA A 311 5.89 -6.48 11.37
C ALA A 311 5.94 -7.46 10.19
N ASN A 312 7.13 -7.68 9.59
CA ASN A 312 7.31 -8.62 8.48
C ASN A 312 7.29 -10.09 8.92
N LEU A 313 7.57 -10.37 10.20
CA LEU A 313 7.43 -11.72 10.77
C LEU A 313 5.95 -12.05 11.07
N SER A 314 5.10 -11.05 11.15
CA SER A 314 3.68 -11.24 11.42
C SER A 314 2.97 -11.90 10.23
N SER A 315 2.02 -12.79 10.52
CA SER A 315 1.11 -13.39 9.54
C SER A 315 0.32 -12.35 8.73
N ARG A 316 0.08 -11.17 9.31
CA ARG A 316 -0.58 -10.03 8.63
C ARG A 316 0.24 -9.44 7.47
N SER A 317 1.53 -9.78 7.37
CA SER A 317 2.39 -9.36 6.25
C SER A 317 2.27 -10.24 5.00
N GLY A 318 1.41 -11.28 5.02
CA GLY A 318 1.33 -12.29 3.97
C GLY A 318 2.38 -13.39 4.06
N TYR A 319 3.21 -13.40 5.10
CA TYR A 319 4.17 -14.48 5.36
C TYR A 319 3.43 -15.72 5.90
N GLY A 320 3.33 -16.79 5.09
CA GLY A 320 2.52 -17.98 5.39
C GLY A 320 2.91 -18.75 6.66
N ALA A 321 4.17 -18.68 7.10
CA ALA A 321 4.65 -19.26 8.36
C ALA A 321 4.75 -18.21 9.49
N GLY A 322 4.19 -17.02 9.31
CA GLY A 322 4.20 -15.93 10.28
C GLY A 322 3.39 -16.23 11.53
N VAL A 323 3.57 -15.41 12.55
CA VAL A 323 2.84 -15.50 13.82
C VAL A 323 2.02 -14.25 14.07
N THR A 324 0.86 -14.37 14.73
CA THR A 324 -0.03 -13.22 14.97
C THR A 324 0.53 -12.23 15.99
N SER A 325 1.36 -12.71 16.93
CA SER A 325 1.81 -11.95 18.10
C SER A 325 3.31 -12.08 18.41
N PRO A 326 4.19 -11.57 17.53
CA PRO A 326 5.65 -11.68 17.70
C PRO A 326 6.15 -11.09 19.02
N ALA A 327 5.63 -9.92 19.46
CA ALA A 327 6.02 -9.31 20.72
C ALA A 327 5.60 -10.13 21.95
N TRP A 328 4.43 -10.77 21.90
CA TRP A 328 4.02 -11.71 22.93
C TRP A 328 4.95 -12.94 22.98
N TYR A 329 5.35 -13.47 21.85
CA TYR A 329 6.27 -14.60 21.77
C TYR A 329 7.67 -14.24 22.27
N GLU A 330 8.15 -13.05 21.97
CA GLU A 330 9.39 -12.55 22.59
C GLU A 330 9.26 -12.41 24.11
N HIS A 331 8.13 -11.89 24.58
CA HIS A 331 7.85 -11.80 25.99
C HIS A 331 7.83 -13.19 26.68
N LEU A 332 7.16 -14.16 26.06
CA LEU A 332 7.19 -15.54 26.53
C LEU A 332 8.62 -16.11 26.58
N TRP A 333 9.42 -15.83 25.56
CA TRP A 333 10.80 -16.29 25.48
C TRP A 333 11.67 -15.71 26.60
N ARG A 334 11.58 -14.42 26.85
CA ARG A 334 12.41 -13.69 27.82
C ARG A 334 11.97 -13.87 29.28
N SER A 335 10.67 -14.07 29.51
CA SER A 335 10.12 -14.14 30.86
C SER A 335 10.59 -15.37 31.65
N GLY A 336 11.04 -16.43 30.97
CA GLY A 336 11.58 -17.62 31.62
C GLY A 336 10.62 -18.24 32.65
N LYS A 337 11.10 -18.36 33.94
CA LYS A 337 10.29 -18.83 35.06
C LYS A 337 9.53 -17.73 35.80
N GLY A 338 9.72 -16.44 35.43
CA GLY A 338 9.10 -15.30 36.08
C GLY A 338 7.59 -15.20 35.83
N ASP A 339 6.94 -14.25 36.49
CA ASP A 339 5.54 -13.95 36.28
C ASP A 339 5.33 -13.22 34.95
N ARG A 340 4.84 -13.98 33.98
CA ARG A 340 4.61 -13.49 32.60
C ARG A 340 3.51 -12.43 32.54
N ALA A 341 2.47 -12.59 33.37
CA ALA A 341 1.33 -11.70 33.40
C ALA A 341 1.71 -10.30 33.86
N ILE A 342 2.41 -10.19 34.97
CA ILE A 342 2.85 -8.90 35.53
C ILE A 342 3.78 -8.18 34.57
N GLY A 343 4.74 -8.88 33.98
CA GLY A 343 5.67 -8.29 33.00
C GLY A 343 4.97 -7.71 31.79
N TRP A 344 4.02 -8.45 31.20
CA TRP A 344 3.23 -8.04 30.05
C TRP A 344 2.31 -6.87 30.37
N LEU A 345 1.56 -6.96 31.46
CA LEU A 345 0.66 -5.88 31.90
C LEU A 345 1.43 -4.58 32.22
N THR A 346 2.64 -4.70 32.77
CA THR A 346 3.52 -3.55 33.01
C THR A 346 3.98 -2.91 31.68
N HIS A 347 4.25 -3.72 30.68
CA HIS A 347 4.57 -3.22 29.33
C HIS A 347 3.38 -2.48 28.72
N ALA A 348 2.18 -3.06 28.76
CA ALA A 348 0.96 -2.41 28.32
C ALA A 348 0.72 -1.08 29.05
N ALA A 349 0.93 -1.03 30.39
CA ALA A 349 0.81 0.21 31.15
C ALA A 349 1.78 1.30 30.70
N ARG A 350 2.99 0.93 30.27
CA ARG A 350 3.94 1.88 29.70
C ARG A 350 3.43 2.44 28.39
N LEU A 351 2.96 1.59 27.48
CA LEU A 351 2.39 2.00 26.20
C LEU A 351 1.18 2.93 26.37
N PHE A 352 0.28 2.62 27.33
CA PHE A 352 -0.84 3.52 27.64
C PHE A 352 -0.37 4.91 28.08
N ARG A 353 0.64 4.99 28.95
CA ARG A 353 1.17 6.27 29.43
C ARG A 353 1.91 7.05 28.34
N GLU A 354 2.55 6.36 27.39
CA GLU A 354 3.17 6.98 26.22
C GLU A 354 2.13 7.61 25.27
N GLN A 355 0.86 7.19 25.38
CA GLN A 355 -0.28 7.77 24.68
C GLN A 355 -1.11 8.71 25.56
N ASP A 356 -0.51 9.27 26.64
CA ASP A 356 -1.15 10.17 27.61
C ASP A 356 -2.41 9.61 28.26
N MET A 357 -2.53 8.26 28.34
CA MET A 357 -3.64 7.58 28.99
C MET A 357 -3.26 7.15 30.41
N ASP A 358 -4.19 7.38 31.36
CA ASP A 358 -4.00 7.01 32.76
C ASP A 358 -4.01 5.48 32.94
N CYS A 359 -2.90 4.96 33.45
CA CYS A 359 -2.78 3.57 33.85
C CYS A 359 -1.98 3.45 35.17
N SER A 360 -2.70 3.32 36.28
CA SER A 360 -2.11 3.23 37.60
C SER A 360 -1.61 1.81 37.90
N SER A 361 -0.76 1.68 38.96
CA SER A 361 -0.34 0.36 39.46
C SER A 361 -1.53 -0.44 40.01
N ALA A 362 -2.57 0.22 40.51
CA ALA A 362 -3.80 -0.44 40.96
C ALA A 362 -4.53 -1.12 39.79
N HIS A 363 -4.64 -0.46 38.65
CA HIS A 363 -5.22 -1.06 37.45
C HIS A 363 -4.47 -2.33 37.04
N ILE A 364 -3.13 -2.35 37.12
CA ILE A 364 -2.33 -3.50 36.72
C ILE A 364 -2.49 -4.66 37.74
N ILE A 365 -2.60 -4.36 39.03
CA ILE A 365 -2.88 -5.39 40.04
C ILE A 365 -4.24 -6.04 39.78
N GLU A 366 -5.27 -5.25 39.54
CA GLU A 366 -6.61 -5.77 39.24
C GLU A 366 -6.66 -6.52 37.92
N ALA A 367 -5.98 -6.02 36.88
CA ALA A 367 -5.83 -6.74 35.60
C ALA A 367 -5.16 -8.11 35.80
N SER A 368 -4.09 -8.17 36.59
CA SER A 368 -3.41 -9.42 36.87
C SER A 368 -4.28 -10.43 37.65
N ARG A 369 -5.06 -9.95 38.62
CA ARG A 369 -6.02 -10.77 39.35
C ARG A 369 -7.13 -11.30 38.45
N LEU A 370 -7.71 -10.41 37.61
CA LEU A 370 -8.76 -10.78 36.68
C LEU A 370 -8.25 -11.80 35.66
N ALA A 371 -7.09 -11.55 35.06
CA ALA A 371 -6.49 -12.48 34.10
C ALA A 371 -6.25 -13.87 34.71
N THR A 372 -5.76 -13.92 35.99
CA THR A 372 -5.57 -15.18 36.70
C THR A 372 -6.88 -15.91 36.95
N SER A 373 -7.95 -15.17 37.30
CA SER A 373 -9.27 -15.73 37.50
C SER A 373 -9.89 -16.26 36.20
N LEU A 374 -9.74 -15.52 35.09
CA LEU A 374 -10.17 -15.95 33.76
C LEU A 374 -9.43 -17.23 33.33
N ALA A 375 -8.12 -17.29 33.55
CA ALA A 375 -7.33 -18.49 33.25
C ALA A 375 -7.83 -19.70 34.03
N ALA A 376 -8.10 -19.53 35.34
CA ALA A 376 -8.63 -20.61 36.18
C ALA A 376 -10.02 -21.08 35.72
N LEU A 377 -10.91 -20.17 35.33
CA LEU A 377 -12.22 -20.50 34.79
C LEU A 377 -12.12 -21.27 33.45
N ARG A 378 -11.08 -21.04 32.67
CA ARG A 378 -10.80 -21.74 31.42
C ARG A 378 -9.90 -22.97 31.57
N GLU A 379 -9.71 -23.41 32.81
CA GLU A 379 -8.84 -24.56 33.16
C GLU A 379 -7.39 -24.41 32.65
N ARG A 380 -6.92 -23.17 32.53
CA ARG A 380 -5.54 -22.87 32.13
C ARG A 380 -4.66 -22.68 33.35
N PRO A 381 -3.44 -23.24 33.35
CA PRO A 381 -2.54 -23.13 34.51
C PRO A 381 -2.01 -21.71 34.71
N ARG A 382 -2.05 -20.87 33.68
CA ARG A 382 -1.59 -19.47 33.67
C ARG A 382 -2.35 -18.66 32.66
N PRO A 383 -2.47 -17.32 32.87
CA PRO A 383 -3.05 -16.44 31.85
C PRO A 383 -2.24 -16.45 30.55
N GLY A 384 -2.90 -16.63 29.42
CA GLY A 384 -2.39 -16.39 28.08
C GLY A 384 -2.75 -14.98 27.56
N LEU A 385 -2.40 -14.71 26.32
CA LEU A 385 -2.67 -13.41 25.70
C LEU A 385 -4.16 -13.02 25.72
N PRO A 386 -5.13 -13.92 25.44
CA PRO A 386 -6.55 -13.60 25.50
C PRO A 386 -7.00 -13.12 26.89
N GLU A 387 -6.64 -13.83 27.96
CA GLU A 387 -7.01 -13.48 29.34
C GLU A 387 -6.40 -12.14 29.75
N LEU A 388 -5.17 -11.86 29.36
CA LEU A 388 -4.49 -10.60 29.63
C LEU A 388 -5.14 -9.43 28.87
N TYR A 389 -5.55 -9.67 27.62
CA TYR A 389 -6.21 -8.67 26.79
C TYR A 389 -7.59 -8.30 27.33
N GLU A 390 -8.42 -9.30 27.66
CA GLU A 390 -9.73 -9.10 28.29
C GLU A 390 -9.62 -8.38 29.64
N ALA A 391 -8.61 -8.77 30.45
CA ALA A 391 -8.37 -8.12 31.73
C ALA A 391 -7.99 -6.64 31.58
N LEU A 392 -7.13 -6.29 30.61
CA LEU A 392 -6.79 -4.90 30.29
C LEU A 392 -8.00 -4.12 29.80
N GLN A 393 -8.79 -4.71 28.88
CA GLN A 393 -9.99 -4.07 28.38
C GLN A 393 -10.97 -3.75 29.49
N THR A 394 -11.16 -4.67 30.42
CA THR A 394 -12.10 -4.50 31.52
C THR A 394 -11.61 -3.51 32.57
N THR A 395 -10.34 -3.63 33.03
CA THR A 395 -9.84 -2.90 34.20
C THR A 395 -9.21 -1.56 33.87
N VAL A 396 -8.54 -1.43 32.71
CA VAL A 396 -7.84 -0.21 32.28
C VAL A 396 -8.71 0.60 31.33
N CYS A 397 -9.33 -0.06 30.37
CA CYS A 397 -10.11 0.60 29.31
C CYS A 397 -11.62 0.67 29.64
N MET A 398 -12.05 0.23 30.82
CA MET A 398 -13.45 0.26 31.28
C MET A 398 -14.46 -0.35 30.29
N GLY A 399 -14.03 -1.38 29.57
CA GLY A 399 -14.79 -2.07 28.54
C GLY A 399 -14.65 -1.53 27.12
N ASP A 400 -14.10 -0.33 26.94
CA ASP A 400 -13.88 0.24 25.60
C ASP A 400 -12.68 -0.41 24.92
N PRO A 401 -12.83 -0.98 23.70
CA PRO A 401 -11.72 -1.59 22.97
C PRO A 401 -10.81 -0.55 22.28
N ALA A 402 -11.23 0.72 22.13
CA ALA A 402 -10.49 1.73 21.37
C ALA A 402 -9.07 2.01 21.92
N PRO A 403 -8.84 2.15 23.25
CA PRO A 403 -7.50 2.33 23.79
C PRO A 403 -6.56 1.15 23.50
N LEU A 404 -7.09 -0.09 23.54
CA LEU A 404 -6.30 -1.28 23.21
C LEU A 404 -5.96 -1.36 21.73
N ARG A 405 -6.85 -0.93 20.84
CA ARG A 405 -6.55 -0.84 19.40
C ARG A 405 -5.41 0.14 19.12
N LEU A 406 -5.36 1.26 19.85
CA LEU A 406 -4.30 2.27 19.70
C LEU A 406 -2.91 1.70 20.00
N ILE A 407 -2.77 0.95 21.08
CA ILE A 407 -1.47 0.34 21.46
C ILE A 407 -1.28 -1.08 20.90
N GLY A 408 -2.33 -1.66 20.30
CA GLY A 408 -2.38 -3.08 19.93
C GLY A 408 -1.26 -3.51 18.98
N ARG A 409 -0.90 -2.65 18.02
CA ARG A 409 0.20 -2.93 17.10
C ARG A 409 1.53 -3.06 17.87
N GLN A 410 1.86 -2.10 18.72
CA GLN A 410 3.10 -2.11 19.50
C GLN A 410 3.09 -3.21 20.56
N LEU A 411 1.93 -3.48 21.19
CA LEU A 411 1.79 -4.46 22.23
C LEU A 411 1.88 -5.90 21.72
N ILE A 412 1.27 -6.20 20.57
CA ILE A 412 1.10 -7.55 20.05
C ILE A 412 2.15 -7.89 18.99
N VAL A 413 2.34 -7.02 18.00
CA VAL A 413 3.32 -7.22 16.94
C VAL A 413 4.71 -6.74 17.37
N GLY A 414 4.79 -5.52 17.92
CA GLY A 414 6.05 -4.87 18.32
C GLY A 414 6.77 -4.21 17.14
N ASP A 415 7.67 -3.28 17.48
CA ASP A 415 8.45 -2.48 16.53
C ASP A 415 9.92 -2.91 16.45
N LYS A 416 10.24 -4.17 16.89
CA LYS A 416 11.62 -4.63 16.92
C LYS A 416 12.17 -4.83 15.52
N LEU A 417 13.31 -4.21 15.27
CA LEU A 417 14.18 -4.40 14.11
C LEU A 417 15.43 -5.18 14.54
N GLY A 418 15.80 -6.18 13.77
CA GLY A 418 17.05 -6.90 13.96
C GLY A 418 18.24 -6.22 13.33
N THR A 419 19.42 -6.73 13.64
CA THR A 419 20.69 -6.24 13.09
C THR A 419 21.53 -7.39 12.55
N ILE A 420 22.36 -7.09 11.56
CA ILE A 420 23.33 -8.02 10.98
C ILE A 420 24.74 -7.43 11.07
N PRO A 421 25.81 -8.24 11.11
CA PRO A 421 27.18 -7.77 11.05
C PRO A 421 27.48 -6.98 9.78
N GLU A 422 28.33 -5.97 9.86
CA GLU A 422 28.77 -5.16 8.70
C GLU A 422 29.55 -5.98 7.65
N THR A 423 30.13 -7.10 8.07
CA THR A 423 30.85 -8.05 7.23
C THR A 423 29.95 -8.89 6.33
N THR A 424 28.61 -8.84 6.54
CA THR A 424 27.64 -9.61 5.77
C THR A 424 27.60 -9.15 4.32
N PRO A 425 27.63 -10.06 3.33
CA PRO A 425 27.53 -9.69 1.92
C PRO A 425 26.22 -8.92 1.64
N THR A 426 26.31 -7.77 0.96
CA THR A 426 25.14 -6.96 0.57
C THR A 426 24.56 -7.38 -0.78
N VAL A 427 23.25 -7.19 -0.96
CA VAL A 427 22.60 -7.43 -2.26
C VAL A 427 23.05 -6.42 -3.33
N PRO A 428 23.02 -6.76 -4.63
CA PRO A 428 23.46 -5.86 -5.69
C PRO A 428 22.82 -4.48 -5.65
N LEU A 429 21.49 -4.39 -5.49
CA LEU A 429 20.73 -3.14 -5.42
C LEU A 429 21.19 -2.24 -4.26
N GLN A 430 21.46 -2.81 -3.09
CA GLN A 430 21.97 -2.06 -1.94
C GLN A 430 23.35 -1.48 -2.24
N ARG A 431 24.25 -2.26 -2.86
CA ARG A 431 25.58 -1.79 -3.28
C ARG A 431 25.50 -0.64 -4.27
N ASP A 432 24.58 -0.74 -5.25
CA ASP A 432 24.36 0.32 -6.23
C ASP A 432 23.87 1.61 -5.54
N LEU A 433 22.92 1.50 -4.61
CA LEU A 433 22.44 2.64 -3.83
C LEU A 433 23.57 3.28 -3.01
N GLU A 434 24.36 2.49 -2.29
CA GLU A 434 25.50 2.99 -1.51
C GLU A 434 26.54 3.70 -2.39
N GLN A 435 26.79 3.19 -3.60
CA GLN A 435 27.67 3.82 -4.57
C GLN A 435 27.12 5.17 -5.06
N GLN A 436 25.82 5.23 -5.37
CA GLN A 436 25.14 6.46 -5.77
C GLN A 436 25.10 7.48 -4.62
N GLN A 437 24.82 7.07 -3.38
CA GLN A 437 24.90 7.92 -2.19
C GLN A 437 26.27 8.56 -2.02
N LYS A 438 27.34 7.80 -2.21
CA LYS A 438 28.73 8.30 -2.16
C LYS A 438 29.03 9.27 -3.29
N SER A 439 28.70 8.92 -4.53
CA SER A 439 28.98 9.75 -5.72
C SER A 439 28.23 11.08 -5.68
N LEU A 440 26.97 11.07 -5.25
CA LEU A 440 26.11 12.24 -5.15
C LEU A 440 26.23 12.98 -3.79
N ARG A 441 27.07 12.51 -2.88
CA ARG A 441 27.29 13.07 -1.53
C ARG A 441 25.99 13.19 -0.72
N LEU A 442 25.13 12.21 -0.86
CA LEU A 442 23.89 12.06 -0.08
C LEU A 442 24.14 11.06 1.05
N LYS A 443 24.42 11.55 2.24
CA LYS A 443 24.66 10.67 3.41
C LYS A 443 23.35 10.19 4.01
N PRO A 444 23.22 8.88 4.32
CA PRO A 444 22.09 8.36 5.10
C PRO A 444 22.23 8.83 6.57
N GLU A 445 21.45 9.82 6.96
CA GLU A 445 21.48 10.41 8.32
C GLU A 445 20.11 10.16 8.99
N ALA A 446 20.11 9.73 10.25
CA ALA A 446 18.87 9.51 11.02
C ALA A 446 18.16 10.83 11.38
N ALA A 447 18.91 11.94 11.44
CA ALA A 447 18.35 13.26 11.65
C ALA A 447 17.59 13.73 10.40
N ARG A 448 16.41 14.33 10.61
CA ARG A 448 15.64 14.94 9.53
C ARG A 448 16.38 16.11 8.92
N LYS A 449 16.52 16.13 7.62
CA LYS A 449 17.27 17.13 6.87
C LYS A 449 16.45 17.64 5.70
N VAL A 450 16.46 18.96 5.50
CA VAL A 450 15.87 19.59 4.31
C VAL A 450 16.96 19.79 3.27
N LEU A 451 16.71 19.35 2.05
CA LEU A 451 17.58 19.48 0.89
C LEU A 451 16.90 20.36 -0.16
N ASP A 452 17.54 21.45 -0.55
CA ASP A 452 17.11 22.33 -1.64
C ASP A 452 18.00 22.05 -2.87
N LEU A 453 17.37 21.61 -3.97
CA LEU A 453 18.04 21.21 -5.21
C LEU A 453 17.76 22.25 -6.29
N ASP A 454 18.80 22.86 -6.86
CA ASP A 454 18.73 23.66 -8.08
C ASP A 454 18.91 22.77 -9.31
N LEU A 455 17.83 22.45 -10.00
CA LEU A 455 17.81 21.51 -11.13
C LEU A 455 18.63 21.96 -12.36
N ARG A 456 19.12 23.20 -12.38
CA ARG A 456 20.07 23.69 -13.40
C ARG A 456 21.49 23.14 -13.17
N GLN A 457 21.77 22.68 -11.97
CA GLN A 457 23.03 22.06 -11.59
C GLN A 457 22.96 20.56 -11.87
N ALA A 458 23.89 20.05 -12.67
CA ALA A 458 23.89 18.62 -13.06
C ALA A 458 23.91 17.65 -11.87
N ASN A 459 24.63 18.00 -10.79
CA ASN A 459 24.67 17.15 -9.60
C ASN A 459 23.35 17.15 -8.82
N ASP A 460 22.67 18.31 -8.75
CA ASP A 460 21.37 18.40 -8.07
C ASP A 460 20.27 17.74 -8.90
N LEU A 461 20.33 17.84 -10.22
CA LEU A 461 19.46 17.09 -11.12
C LEU A 461 19.63 15.58 -10.94
N ALA A 462 20.86 15.08 -10.87
CA ALA A 462 21.13 13.65 -10.63
C ALA A 462 20.65 13.19 -9.24
N ARG A 463 20.74 14.04 -8.21
CA ARG A 463 20.14 13.80 -6.88
C ARG A 463 18.62 13.69 -6.97
N SER A 464 17.98 14.61 -7.67
CA SER A 464 16.54 14.60 -7.90
C SER A 464 16.10 13.30 -8.59
N HIS A 465 16.77 12.88 -9.67
CA HIS A 465 16.48 11.62 -10.36
C HIS A 465 16.59 10.42 -9.41
N LEU A 466 17.63 10.35 -8.58
CA LEU A 466 17.78 9.27 -7.59
C LEU A 466 16.60 9.26 -6.59
N LEU A 467 16.26 10.42 -6.04
CA LEU A 467 15.18 10.50 -5.04
C LEU A 467 13.81 10.14 -5.62
N HIS A 468 13.53 10.52 -6.87
CA HIS A 468 12.31 10.11 -7.57
C HIS A 468 12.29 8.59 -7.88
N ARG A 469 13.43 7.98 -8.25
CA ARG A 469 13.55 6.52 -8.44
C ARG A 469 13.29 5.77 -7.14
N LEU A 470 13.84 6.24 -6.02
CA LEU A 470 13.60 5.65 -4.71
C LEU A 470 12.14 5.76 -4.29
N ARG A 471 11.47 6.86 -4.63
CA ARG A 471 10.03 7.05 -4.37
C ARG A 471 9.18 6.08 -5.19
N LEU A 472 9.49 5.85 -6.46
CA LEU A 472 8.84 4.82 -7.30
C LEU A 472 9.01 3.41 -6.73
N LEU A 473 10.16 3.13 -6.12
CA LEU A 473 10.46 1.86 -5.43
C LEU A 473 9.87 1.78 -4.02
N GLU A 474 9.10 2.80 -3.58
CA GLU A 474 8.53 2.89 -2.23
C GLU A 474 9.59 2.90 -1.11
N ILE A 475 10.83 3.30 -1.44
CA ILE A 475 11.91 3.50 -0.48
C ILE A 475 11.80 4.92 0.09
N GLY A 476 11.18 5.04 1.26
CA GLY A 476 10.77 6.30 1.89
C GLY A 476 11.93 7.12 2.51
N TRP A 477 13.11 7.17 1.89
CA TRP A 477 14.23 7.97 2.38
C TRP A 477 13.99 9.47 2.27
N ALA A 478 13.28 9.90 1.23
CA ALA A 478 12.99 11.30 0.99
C ALA A 478 11.53 11.51 0.57
N THR A 479 10.93 12.59 1.06
CA THR A 479 9.59 13.05 0.65
C THR A 479 9.68 14.46 0.09
N PRO A 480 8.92 14.79 -0.98
CA PRO A 480 8.88 16.16 -1.50
C PRO A 480 8.39 17.12 -0.43
N GLY A 481 9.19 18.15 -0.11
CA GLY A 481 8.81 19.22 0.81
C GLY A 481 7.81 20.14 0.13
N GLY A 482 6.63 20.29 0.72
CA GLY A 482 5.56 21.15 0.19
C GLY A 482 5.93 22.63 0.23
N SER A 483 6.48 23.16 -0.85
CA SER A 483 6.48 24.61 -1.05
C SER A 483 5.23 25.00 -1.82
N ARG A 484 4.30 25.66 -1.15
CA ARG A 484 3.10 26.26 -1.78
C ARG A 484 3.41 27.28 -2.86
N ASN A 485 4.66 27.72 -3.02
CA ASN A 485 5.08 28.81 -3.90
C ASN A 485 6.08 28.44 -5.01
N ALA A 486 6.43 27.17 -5.18
CA ALA A 486 7.46 26.73 -6.14
C ALA A 486 6.94 26.49 -7.57
N LYS A 487 5.73 26.94 -7.93
CA LYS A 487 5.25 26.91 -9.31
C LYS A 487 6.11 27.86 -10.16
N GLY A 488 7.04 27.30 -10.93
CA GLY A 488 7.90 28.05 -11.84
C GLY A 488 9.35 28.28 -11.39
N THR A 489 9.79 27.69 -10.28
CA THR A 489 11.20 27.72 -9.86
C THR A 489 11.91 26.43 -10.29
N PHE A 490 13.21 26.57 -10.62
CA PHE A 490 14.08 25.41 -10.89
C PHE A 490 14.54 24.69 -9.62
N HIS A 491 13.88 24.91 -8.50
CA HIS A 491 14.21 24.37 -7.19
C HIS A 491 13.24 23.30 -6.74
N GLU A 492 13.76 22.23 -6.19
CA GLU A 492 13.02 21.18 -5.50
C GLU A 492 13.45 21.09 -4.04
N LEU A 493 12.48 21.12 -3.15
CA LEU A 493 12.71 20.89 -1.73
C LEU A 493 12.38 19.43 -1.38
N TRP A 494 13.31 18.78 -0.69
CA TRP A 494 13.15 17.43 -0.20
C TRP A 494 13.39 17.37 1.30
N GLU A 495 12.55 16.64 2.02
CA GLU A 495 12.76 16.28 3.41
C GLU A 495 13.29 14.85 3.46
N MET A 496 14.48 14.66 4.02
CA MET A 496 15.17 13.37 4.04
C MET A 496 15.35 12.89 5.46
N GLN A 497 15.15 11.61 5.70
CA GLN A 497 15.46 10.93 6.95
C GLN A 497 15.76 9.46 6.68
N TRP A 498 16.92 8.98 7.11
CA TRP A 498 17.25 7.57 7.00
C TRP A 498 16.75 6.84 8.25
N VAL A 499 15.73 6.01 8.09
CA VAL A 499 15.19 5.18 9.16
C VAL A 499 15.72 3.75 9.04
N PRO A 500 15.82 3.01 10.16
CA PRO A 500 16.43 1.67 10.17
C PRO A 500 15.74 0.62 9.30
N GLU A 501 14.48 0.83 8.92
CA GLU A 501 13.69 -0.05 8.07
C GLU A 501 14.02 0.07 6.58
N LEU A 502 14.65 1.14 6.15
CA LEU A 502 14.96 1.39 4.73
C LEU A 502 15.85 0.33 4.07
N PRO A 503 16.87 -0.25 4.73
CA PRO A 503 17.61 -1.37 4.17
C PRO A 503 16.72 -2.55 3.77
N ILE A 504 15.66 -2.83 4.54
CA ILE A 504 14.70 -3.91 4.21
C ILE A 504 13.91 -3.53 2.96
N ALA A 505 13.44 -2.28 2.87
CA ALA A 505 12.74 -1.79 1.68
C ALA A 505 13.63 -1.87 0.43
N VAL A 506 14.91 -1.52 0.54
CA VAL A 506 15.89 -1.67 -0.55
C VAL A 506 16.04 -3.12 -0.97
N ILE A 507 16.15 -4.04 -0.01
CA ILE A 507 16.27 -5.47 -0.30
C ILE A 507 14.99 -6.00 -0.94
N ALA A 508 13.82 -5.61 -0.45
CA ALA A 508 12.54 -5.99 -1.05
C ALA A 508 12.41 -5.46 -2.49
N ALA A 509 12.92 -4.25 -2.75
CA ALA A 509 12.95 -3.66 -4.09
C ALA A 509 13.91 -4.37 -5.05
N SER A 510 14.85 -5.18 -4.57
CA SER A 510 15.79 -5.94 -5.43
C SER A 510 15.10 -6.93 -6.37
N ARG A 511 13.83 -7.27 -6.09
CA ARG A 511 13.01 -8.11 -6.99
C ARG A 511 12.76 -7.48 -8.37
N TRP A 512 12.87 -6.16 -8.49
CA TRP A 512 12.67 -5.45 -9.76
C TRP A 512 13.97 -5.20 -10.54
N GLY A 513 15.16 -5.28 -9.90
CA GLY A 513 16.44 -5.07 -10.59
C GLY A 513 17.63 -5.06 -9.66
N ASN A 514 18.81 -5.13 -10.25
CA ASN A 514 20.09 -5.13 -9.55
C ASN A 514 20.67 -3.72 -9.35
N THR A 515 20.16 -2.73 -10.08
CA THR A 515 20.49 -1.31 -9.94
C THR A 515 19.22 -0.52 -9.66
N ILE A 516 19.36 0.65 -9.01
CA ILE A 516 18.22 1.54 -8.73
C ILE A 516 17.50 1.96 -10.03
N PHE A 517 18.26 2.15 -11.10
CA PHE A 517 17.71 2.50 -12.41
C PHE A 517 16.86 1.37 -13.00
N GLU A 518 17.40 0.16 -13.09
CA GLU A 518 16.67 -1.01 -13.60
C GLU A 518 15.44 -1.34 -12.76
N ALA A 519 15.61 -1.35 -11.43
CA ALA A 519 14.53 -1.66 -10.50
C ALA A 519 13.38 -0.64 -10.62
N ALA A 520 13.69 0.65 -10.65
CA ALA A 520 12.69 1.71 -10.82
C ALA A 520 11.99 1.63 -12.18
N THR A 521 12.73 1.29 -13.26
CA THR A 521 12.16 1.08 -14.59
C THR A 521 11.18 -0.09 -14.59
N ALA A 522 11.58 -1.25 -14.05
CA ALA A 522 10.74 -2.44 -14.01
C ALA A 522 9.47 -2.22 -13.15
N LYS A 523 9.62 -1.58 -11.97
CA LYS A 523 8.49 -1.23 -11.12
C LYS A 523 7.53 -0.26 -11.80
N ALA A 524 8.04 0.75 -12.49
CA ALA A 524 7.23 1.70 -13.23
C ALA A 524 6.43 1.04 -14.37
N VAL A 525 7.02 0.08 -15.08
CA VAL A 525 6.33 -0.72 -16.12
C VAL A 525 5.22 -1.57 -15.49
N GLU A 526 5.48 -2.25 -14.38
CA GLU A 526 4.47 -3.03 -13.64
C GLU A 526 3.29 -2.16 -13.21
N LEU A 527 3.57 -1.03 -12.54
CA LEU A 527 2.54 -0.08 -12.10
C LEU A 527 1.73 0.50 -13.27
N SER A 528 2.35 0.70 -14.44
CA SER A 528 1.65 1.22 -15.63
C SER A 528 0.58 0.26 -16.15
N GLY A 529 0.77 -1.05 -16.00
CA GLY A 529 -0.22 -2.07 -16.38
C GLY A 529 -1.46 -2.06 -15.49
N GLU A 530 -1.27 -1.86 -14.18
CA GLU A 530 -2.32 -1.93 -13.15
C GLU A 530 -3.08 -0.61 -12.97
N ALA A 531 -2.44 0.53 -13.23
CA ALA A 531 -2.98 1.86 -12.97
C ALA A 531 -4.23 2.18 -13.79
N ASP A 532 -5.21 2.87 -13.21
CA ASP A 532 -6.30 3.53 -13.94
C ASP A 532 -5.80 4.76 -14.73
N LEU A 533 -6.67 5.44 -15.44
CA LEU A 533 -6.29 6.57 -16.31
C LEU A 533 -5.66 7.73 -15.53
N LEU A 534 -6.23 8.08 -14.36
CA LEU A 534 -5.72 9.17 -13.52
C LEU A 534 -4.36 8.81 -12.93
N ARG A 535 -4.27 7.64 -12.31
CA ARG A 535 -3.03 7.16 -11.71
C ARG A 535 -1.92 6.99 -12.74
N LEU A 536 -2.27 6.56 -13.94
CA LEU A 536 -1.33 6.45 -15.05
C LEU A 536 -0.81 7.81 -15.51
N ALA A 537 -1.68 8.83 -15.57
CA ALA A 537 -1.28 10.20 -15.88
C ALA A 537 -0.32 10.79 -14.84
N GLU A 538 -0.57 10.52 -13.54
CA GLU A 538 0.36 10.88 -12.45
C GLU A 538 1.67 10.09 -12.53
N LEU A 539 1.59 8.80 -12.81
CA LEU A 539 2.75 7.91 -12.91
C LEU A 539 3.69 8.33 -14.05
N VAL A 540 3.17 8.74 -15.20
CA VAL A 540 3.98 9.30 -16.30
C VAL A 540 4.81 10.48 -15.80
N ASN A 541 4.23 11.36 -14.98
CA ASN A 541 4.97 12.47 -14.36
C ASN A 541 6.08 11.99 -13.42
N ASP A 542 5.79 11.02 -12.55
CA ASP A 542 6.77 10.44 -11.62
C ASP A 542 7.92 9.75 -12.37
N ILE A 543 7.62 9.02 -13.45
CA ILE A 543 8.61 8.36 -14.33
C ILE A 543 9.52 9.37 -15.02
N LEU A 544 8.94 10.48 -15.52
CA LEU A 544 9.70 11.57 -16.15
C LEU A 544 10.63 12.25 -15.14
N PHE A 545 10.18 12.47 -13.91
CA PHE A 545 11.03 13.01 -12.83
C PHE A 545 12.15 12.07 -12.42
N ALA A 546 11.94 10.77 -12.57
CA ALA A 546 12.94 9.73 -12.30
C ALA A 546 13.93 9.52 -13.46
N ASP A 547 13.70 10.12 -14.62
CA ASP A 547 14.51 9.95 -15.85
C ASP A 547 14.63 8.47 -16.25
N LEU A 548 13.49 7.86 -16.62
CA LEU A 548 13.36 6.44 -16.97
C LEU A 548 12.76 6.31 -18.39
N PRO A 549 13.54 6.52 -19.46
CA PRO A 549 13.02 6.64 -20.82
C PRO A 549 12.24 5.42 -21.32
N ASP A 550 12.70 4.20 -20.97
CA ASP A 550 12.01 2.97 -21.39
C ASP A 550 10.63 2.84 -20.74
N ALA A 551 10.51 3.21 -19.45
CA ALA A 551 9.24 3.22 -18.73
C ALA A 551 8.30 4.33 -19.26
N VAL A 552 8.83 5.51 -19.64
CA VAL A 552 8.03 6.60 -20.28
C VAL A 552 7.34 6.08 -21.53
N GLY A 553 8.09 5.42 -22.43
CA GLY A 553 7.53 4.90 -23.67
C GLY A 553 6.43 3.85 -23.44
N HIS A 554 6.58 3.00 -22.41
CA HIS A 554 5.57 2.02 -22.04
C HIS A 554 4.34 2.67 -21.42
N ALA A 555 4.53 3.51 -20.40
CA ALA A 555 3.44 4.19 -19.70
C ALA A 555 2.60 5.08 -20.62
N THR A 556 3.24 5.77 -21.58
CA THR A 556 2.53 6.62 -22.55
C THR A 556 1.66 5.79 -23.50
N ARG A 557 2.14 4.65 -23.99
CA ARG A 557 1.31 3.74 -24.81
C ARG A 557 0.10 3.23 -24.03
N MET A 558 0.30 2.78 -22.79
CA MET A 558 -0.80 2.36 -21.91
C MET A 558 -1.79 3.50 -21.66
N LEU A 559 -1.29 4.73 -21.53
CA LEU A 559 -2.11 5.92 -21.37
C LEU A 559 -2.95 6.19 -22.62
N GLU A 560 -2.36 6.09 -23.82
CA GLU A 560 -3.08 6.23 -25.10
C GLU A 560 -4.18 5.16 -25.24
N GLU A 561 -3.88 3.90 -24.92
CA GLU A 561 -4.83 2.78 -24.97
C GLU A 561 -5.99 2.98 -23.98
N LYS A 562 -5.69 3.28 -22.71
CA LYS A 562 -6.71 3.52 -21.70
C LYS A 562 -7.53 4.79 -21.98
N ALA A 563 -6.89 5.86 -22.45
CA ALA A 563 -7.57 7.06 -22.89
C ALA A 563 -8.50 6.79 -24.09
N ALA A 564 -8.10 5.93 -25.03
CA ALA A 564 -8.93 5.57 -26.18
C ALA A 564 -10.20 4.79 -25.79
N THR A 565 -10.15 3.99 -24.74
CA THR A 565 -11.27 3.17 -24.24
C THR A 565 -12.10 3.85 -23.15
N ALA A 566 -11.58 4.88 -22.48
CA ALA A 566 -12.28 5.60 -21.43
C ALA A 566 -13.53 6.32 -21.96
N ASN A 567 -14.68 6.01 -21.37
CA ASN A 567 -15.96 6.64 -21.70
C ASN A 567 -16.46 7.59 -20.61
N ASP A 568 -15.88 7.52 -19.41
CA ASP A 568 -16.22 8.39 -18.29
C ASP A 568 -15.52 9.75 -18.44
N VAL A 569 -16.33 10.77 -18.68
CA VAL A 569 -15.86 12.16 -18.82
C VAL A 569 -15.19 12.66 -17.53
N GLY A 570 -15.64 12.20 -16.36
CA GLY A 570 -15.03 12.55 -15.08
C GLY A 570 -13.57 12.13 -15.02
N GLN A 571 -13.26 10.88 -15.41
CA GLN A 571 -11.89 10.37 -15.48
C GLN A 571 -11.04 11.10 -16.52
N LEU A 572 -11.63 11.42 -17.68
CA LEU A 572 -10.93 12.21 -18.71
C LEU A 572 -10.54 13.60 -18.18
N LEU A 573 -11.45 14.28 -17.46
CA LEU A 573 -11.19 15.59 -16.87
C LEU A 573 -10.12 15.55 -15.76
N GLU A 574 -10.09 14.50 -14.97
CA GLU A 574 -9.08 14.30 -13.90
C GLU A 574 -7.68 14.05 -14.46
N ALA A 575 -7.57 13.38 -15.60
CA ALA A 575 -6.28 13.10 -16.25
C ALA A 575 -5.65 14.34 -16.94
N ILE A 576 -6.45 15.34 -17.35
CA ILE A 576 -5.95 16.53 -18.07
C ILE A 576 -4.95 17.36 -17.23
N PRO A 577 -5.18 17.73 -15.95
CA PRO A 577 -4.28 18.61 -15.21
C PRO A 577 -2.85 18.07 -15.04
N PRO A 578 -2.62 16.81 -14.62
CA PRO A 578 -1.27 16.29 -14.50
C PRO A 578 -0.55 16.22 -15.85
N LEU A 579 -1.23 15.84 -16.93
CA LEU A 579 -0.65 15.76 -18.27
C LEU A 579 -0.33 17.15 -18.84
N ALA A 580 -1.19 18.14 -18.62
CA ALA A 580 -0.94 19.52 -19.04
C ALA A 580 0.26 20.14 -18.31
N ALA A 581 0.44 19.80 -17.04
CA ALA A 581 1.63 20.21 -16.29
C ALA A 581 2.90 19.64 -16.91
N ILE A 582 2.91 18.37 -17.31
CA ILE A 582 4.04 17.73 -18.00
C ILE A 582 4.31 18.43 -19.35
N ALA A 583 3.29 18.59 -20.18
CA ALA A 583 3.43 19.21 -21.51
C ALA A 583 4.04 20.63 -21.41
N ARG A 584 3.73 21.39 -20.35
CA ARG A 584 4.23 22.75 -20.15
C ARG A 584 5.63 22.81 -19.53
N TYR A 585 5.90 21.99 -18.52
CA TYR A 585 7.13 22.06 -17.70
C TYR A 585 8.18 21.01 -18.06
N GLY A 586 7.87 20.06 -18.92
CA GLY A 586 8.80 19.00 -19.36
C GLY A 586 10.09 19.52 -20.01
N ASN A 587 10.04 20.71 -20.65
CA ASN A 587 11.22 21.34 -21.26
C ASN A 587 12.33 21.68 -20.26
N VAL A 588 12.02 21.87 -18.97
CA VAL A 588 13.00 22.18 -17.92
C VAL A 588 13.93 20.99 -17.66
N ARG A 589 13.43 19.76 -17.88
CA ARG A 589 14.14 18.51 -17.60
C ARG A 589 14.58 17.76 -18.86
N GLN A 590 14.50 18.40 -20.06
CA GLN A 590 14.82 17.78 -21.36
C GLN A 590 14.01 16.51 -21.68
N THR A 591 12.78 16.40 -21.15
CA THR A 591 11.90 15.27 -21.40
C THR A 591 11.09 15.44 -22.69
N ASP A 592 10.78 14.33 -23.37
CA ASP A 592 9.97 14.34 -24.60
C ASP A 592 8.49 14.64 -24.27
N ALA A 593 8.17 15.93 -24.13
CA ALA A 593 6.81 16.41 -23.92
C ALA A 593 5.89 16.19 -25.14
N GLY A 594 6.45 15.85 -26.30
CA GLY A 594 5.70 15.68 -27.55
C GLY A 594 4.74 14.50 -27.52
N MET A 595 5.08 13.41 -26.82
CA MET A 595 4.18 12.27 -26.66
C MET A 595 2.97 12.61 -25.78
N VAL A 596 3.20 13.30 -24.66
CA VAL A 596 2.12 13.72 -23.76
C VAL A 596 1.19 14.75 -24.43
N ALA A 597 1.74 15.64 -25.25
CA ALA A 597 0.93 16.60 -26.04
C ALA A 597 -0.05 15.87 -26.97
N ARG A 598 0.38 14.81 -27.65
CA ARG A 598 -0.52 14.01 -28.54
C ARG A 598 -1.65 13.33 -27.75
N VAL A 599 -1.37 12.82 -26.54
CA VAL A 599 -2.42 12.25 -25.67
C VAL A 599 -3.47 13.32 -25.33
N LEU A 600 -3.03 14.55 -24.97
CA LEU A 600 -3.93 15.65 -24.67
C LEU A 600 -4.76 16.09 -25.90
N GLU A 601 -4.18 16.06 -27.08
CA GLU A 601 -4.89 16.34 -28.36
C GLU A 601 -6.02 15.34 -28.64
N GLY A 602 -5.92 14.11 -28.16
CA GLY A 602 -7.00 13.12 -28.21
C GLY A 602 -7.99 13.23 -27.05
N LEU A 603 -7.51 13.53 -25.85
CA LEU A 603 -8.27 13.49 -24.60
C LEU A 603 -9.21 14.70 -24.45
N ILE A 604 -8.70 15.92 -24.72
CA ILE A 604 -9.45 17.17 -24.54
C ILE A 604 -10.69 17.27 -25.46
N PRO A 605 -10.63 16.95 -26.78
CA PRO A 605 -11.82 16.97 -27.61
C PRO A 605 -12.89 15.97 -27.15
N ARG A 606 -12.50 14.78 -26.70
CA ARG A 606 -13.43 13.76 -26.18
C ARG A 606 -14.11 14.22 -24.90
N ALA A 607 -13.32 14.76 -23.94
CA ALA A 607 -13.87 15.35 -22.73
C ALA A 607 -14.84 16.49 -23.08
N SER A 608 -14.47 17.36 -24.03
CA SER A 608 -15.30 18.48 -24.49
C SER A 608 -16.65 18.01 -25.10
N ILE A 609 -16.62 17.00 -25.96
CA ILE A 609 -17.84 16.44 -26.59
C ILE A 609 -18.74 15.80 -25.51
N GLY A 610 -18.17 15.08 -24.59
CA GLY A 610 -18.91 14.37 -23.54
C GLY A 610 -19.43 15.27 -22.39
N LEU A 611 -18.78 16.42 -22.15
CA LEU A 611 -19.04 17.29 -21.00
C LEU A 611 -20.52 17.68 -20.82
N PRO A 612 -21.26 18.17 -21.85
CA PRO A 612 -22.64 18.58 -21.66
C PRO A 612 -23.56 17.41 -21.26
N GLY A 613 -23.22 16.16 -21.66
CA GLY A 613 -23.95 14.96 -21.30
C GLY A 613 -23.63 14.50 -19.87
N ALA A 614 -22.35 14.54 -19.48
CA ALA A 614 -21.89 14.15 -18.15
C ALA A 614 -22.36 15.08 -17.03
N CYS A 615 -22.79 16.31 -17.37
CA CYS A 615 -23.33 17.27 -16.43
C CYS A 615 -24.85 17.12 -16.19
N THR A 616 -25.51 16.15 -16.83
CA THR A 616 -26.98 15.95 -16.73
C THR A 616 -27.34 15.02 -15.58
N SER A 617 -28.47 15.30 -14.92
CA SER A 617 -29.08 14.42 -13.88
C SER A 617 -28.17 14.09 -12.68
N LEU A 618 -27.26 15.00 -12.34
CA LEU A 618 -26.39 14.85 -11.15
C LEU A 618 -27.12 15.35 -9.90
N ASP A 619 -26.85 14.71 -8.77
CA ASP A 619 -27.18 15.21 -7.45
C ASP A 619 -26.22 16.33 -7.01
N ASP A 620 -26.49 16.94 -5.85
CA ASP A 620 -25.70 18.06 -5.33
C ASP A 620 -24.22 17.71 -5.09
N GLU A 621 -23.93 16.50 -4.58
CA GLU A 621 -22.59 16.02 -4.28
C GLU A 621 -21.80 15.72 -5.55
N SER A 622 -22.37 14.99 -6.46
CA SER A 622 -21.80 14.69 -7.79
C SER A 622 -21.58 15.97 -8.63
N ALA A 623 -22.49 16.94 -8.55
CA ALA A 623 -22.35 18.23 -9.21
C ALA A 623 -21.20 19.06 -8.61
N ALA A 624 -21.01 19.01 -7.29
CA ALA A 624 -19.90 19.70 -6.63
C ALA A 624 -18.55 19.05 -7.01
N ALA A 625 -18.46 17.72 -7.06
CA ALA A 625 -17.29 16.99 -7.52
C ALA A 625 -16.98 17.31 -9.01
N MET A 626 -17.98 17.27 -9.87
CA MET A 626 -17.85 17.60 -11.30
C MET A 626 -17.38 19.04 -11.50
N ARG A 627 -17.89 20.01 -10.70
CA ARG A 627 -17.41 21.38 -10.71
C ARG A 627 -15.90 21.49 -10.46
N ALA A 628 -15.41 20.78 -9.45
CA ALA A 628 -13.98 20.81 -9.12
C ALA A 628 -13.13 20.26 -10.29
N ARG A 629 -13.56 19.16 -10.94
CA ARG A 629 -12.90 18.57 -12.11
C ARG A 629 -12.88 19.55 -13.30
N ILE A 630 -14.02 20.17 -13.61
CA ILE A 630 -14.14 21.16 -14.70
C ILE A 630 -13.23 22.37 -14.50
N ILE A 631 -13.19 22.92 -13.28
CA ILE A 631 -12.33 24.08 -12.97
C ILE A 631 -10.85 23.69 -13.10
N ALA A 632 -10.45 22.51 -12.60
CA ALA A 632 -9.08 22.03 -12.72
C ALA A 632 -8.68 21.82 -14.18
N ALA A 633 -9.53 21.18 -14.97
CA ALA A 633 -9.30 20.96 -16.41
C ALA A 633 -9.27 22.28 -17.19
N HIS A 634 -10.19 23.20 -16.94
CA HIS A 634 -10.23 24.53 -17.56
C HIS A 634 -8.91 25.30 -17.36
N ASN A 635 -8.43 25.35 -16.13
CA ASN A 635 -7.15 26.01 -15.83
C ASN A 635 -5.97 25.32 -16.52
N ALA A 636 -5.99 23.98 -16.59
CA ALA A 636 -4.95 23.20 -17.23
C ALA A 636 -4.94 23.40 -18.76
N ILE A 637 -6.10 23.33 -19.40
CA ILE A 637 -6.23 23.52 -20.87
C ILE A 637 -5.81 24.93 -21.26
N ARG A 638 -6.21 25.95 -20.48
CA ARG A 638 -5.79 27.32 -20.69
C ARG A 638 -4.26 27.48 -20.68
N LEU A 639 -3.58 26.75 -19.79
CA LEU A 639 -2.12 26.79 -19.66
C LEU A 639 -1.37 26.18 -20.84
N LEU A 640 -2.01 25.32 -21.65
CA LEU A 640 -1.38 24.67 -22.80
C LEU A 640 -1.14 25.65 -23.96
N GLY A 641 -1.93 26.74 -24.08
CA GLY A 641 -1.82 27.74 -25.13
C GLY A 641 -2.15 27.21 -26.55
N ASN A 642 -2.87 26.09 -26.66
CA ASN A 642 -3.34 25.54 -27.94
C ASN A 642 -4.74 26.07 -28.25
N GLU A 643 -4.84 26.96 -29.21
CA GLU A 643 -6.10 27.65 -29.60
C GLU A 643 -7.21 26.67 -30.04
N GLY A 644 -6.87 25.62 -30.78
CA GLY A 644 -7.85 24.65 -31.26
C GLY A 644 -8.51 23.84 -30.13
N LEU A 645 -7.72 23.39 -29.16
CA LEU A 645 -8.21 22.68 -27.98
C LEU A 645 -9.01 23.63 -27.08
N TRP A 646 -8.56 24.87 -26.96
CA TRP A 646 -9.23 25.90 -26.16
C TRP A 646 -10.61 26.25 -26.70
N GLU A 647 -10.75 26.46 -28.02
CA GLU A 647 -12.03 26.74 -28.64
C GLU A 647 -13.02 25.57 -28.53
N SER A 648 -12.53 24.33 -28.66
CA SER A 648 -13.34 23.12 -28.45
C SER A 648 -13.87 23.07 -27.03
N TRP A 649 -13.03 23.39 -26.06
CA TRP A 649 -13.39 23.41 -24.63
C TRP A 649 -14.41 24.50 -24.30
N LEU A 650 -14.20 25.73 -24.80
CA LEU A 650 -15.14 26.83 -24.59
C LEU A 650 -16.50 26.56 -25.23
N SER A 651 -16.52 25.91 -26.40
CA SER A 651 -17.77 25.48 -27.06
C SER A 651 -18.55 24.48 -26.21
N ALA A 652 -17.85 23.53 -25.55
CA ALA A 652 -18.48 22.59 -24.61
C ALA A 652 -19.07 23.28 -23.38
N LEU A 653 -18.35 24.23 -22.80
CA LEU A 653 -18.86 25.06 -21.69
C LEU A 653 -20.09 25.86 -22.11
N HIS A 654 -20.09 26.43 -23.32
CA HIS A 654 -21.22 27.17 -23.82
C HIS A 654 -22.47 26.26 -23.99
N GLN A 655 -22.30 25.07 -24.54
CA GLN A 655 -23.39 24.08 -24.62
C GLN A 655 -23.92 23.70 -23.24
N THR A 656 -23.03 23.52 -22.25
CA THR A 656 -23.40 23.21 -20.86
C THR A 656 -24.20 24.36 -20.23
N ALA A 657 -23.79 25.60 -20.47
CA ALA A 657 -24.48 26.79 -19.96
C ALA A 657 -25.92 26.96 -20.50
N LEU A 658 -26.18 26.53 -21.76
CA LEU A 658 -27.47 26.70 -22.42
C LEU A 658 -28.47 25.56 -22.17
N ARG A 659 -28.07 24.41 -21.60
CA ARG A 659 -28.96 23.27 -21.33
C ARG A 659 -29.80 23.46 -20.07
N ASP A 660 -30.84 24.28 -20.19
CA ASP A 660 -31.78 24.55 -19.10
C ASP A 660 -32.59 23.31 -18.70
N GLY A 661 -32.74 23.07 -17.38
CA GLY A 661 -33.50 21.97 -16.82
C GLY A 661 -32.90 20.56 -17.00
N MET A 662 -31.77 20.43 -17.73
CA MET A 662 -31.09 19.15 -17.91
C MET A 662 -29.79 19.07 -17.10
N VAL A 663 -29.03 20.16 -17.04
CA VAL A 663 -27.75 20.27 -16.34
C VAL A 663 -28.01 20.85 -14.96
N HIS A 664 -27.29 20.34 -13.96
CA HIS A 664 -27.38 20.83 -12.59
C HIS A 664 -27.05 22.32 -12.52
N GLU A 665 -27.84 23.12 -11.83
CA GLU A 665 -27.77 24.59 -11.82
C GLU A 665 -26.40 25.13 -11.33
N LEU A 666 -25.76 24.43 -10.38
CA LEU A 666 -24.40 24.72 -9.94
C LEU A 666 -23.41 24.74 -11.13
N LEU A 667 -23.51 23.76 -12.01
CA LEU A 667 -22.62 23.62 -13.17
C LEU A 667 -22.96 24.62 -14.28
N ARG A 668 -24.25 24.93 -14.47
CA ARG A 668 -24.69 25.98 -15.40
C ARG A 668 -24.15 27.35 -15.00
N GLY A 669 -24.33 27.71 -13.71
CA GLY A 669 -23.81 28.98 -13.18
C GLY A 669 -22.30 29.10 -13.33
N MET A 670 -21.57 28.01 -13.01
CA MET A 670 -20.11 27.93 -13.21
C MET A 670 -19.72 28.09 -14.69
N ALA A 671 -20.38 27.40 -15.61
CA ALA A 671 -20.06 27.47 -17.03
C ALA A 671 -20.27 28.90 -17.58
N VAL A 672 -21.37 29.58 -17.18
CA VAL A 672 -21.61 30.99 -17.51
C VAL A 672 -20.48 31.86 -16.94
N ARG A 673 -20.05 31.63 -15.73
CA ARG A 673 -18.96 32.38 -15.11
C ARG A 673 -17.63 32.21 -15.85
N LEU A 674 -17.23 30.96 -16.17
CA LEU A 674 -15.98 30.70 -16.89
C LEU A 674 -15.98 31.34 -18.27
N LEU A 675 -17.10 31.30 -19.01
CA LEU A 675 -17.24 31.96 -20.32
C LEU A 675 -17.19 33.49 -20.19
N PHE A 676 -17.79 34.05 -19.17
CA PHE A 676 -17.75 35.47 -18.87
C PHE A 676 -16.32 35.96 -18.55
N ASP A 677 -15.60 35.23 -17.69
CA ASP A 677 -14.21 35.54 -17.34
C ASP A 677 -13.28 35.49 -18.56
N GLU A 678 -13.55 34.60 -19.53
CA GLU A 678 -12.81 34.47 -20.79
C GLU A 678 -13.32 35.39 -21.91
N GLN A 679 -14.20 36.36 -21.56
CA GLN A 679 -14.78 37.34 -22.50
C GLN A 679 -15.50 36.70 -23.71
N ARG A 680 -16.00 35.47 -23.55
CA ARG A 680 -16.77 34.75 -24.57
C ARG A 680 -18.29 34.97 -24.44
N LEU A 681 -18.71 35.57 -23.35
CA LEU A 681 -20.09 35.88 -23.04
C LEU A 681 -20.19 37.38 -22.72
N PRO A 682 -20.97 38.21 -23.46
CA PRO A 682 -21.21 39.58 -23.11
C PRO A 682 -21.95 39.70 -21.78
N VAL A 683 -21.79 40.84 -21.08
CA VAL A 683 -22.44 41.07 -19.77
C VAL A 683 -23.97 41.03 -19.86
N GLU A 684 -24.54 41.51 -20.94
CA GLU A 684 -25.97 41.51 -21.20
C GLU A 684 -26.53 40.07 -21.30
N GLU A 685 -25.79 39.19 -21.93
CA GLU A 685 -26.16 37.78 -22.06
C GLU A 685 -25.97 37.01 -20.74
N ALA A 686 -24.89 37.29 -20.01
CA ALA A 686 -24.69 36.72 -18.66
C ALA A 686 -25.82 37.18 -17.73
N ALA A 687 -26.19 38.45 -17.75
CA ALA A 687 -27.30 39.00 -17.00
C ALA A 687 -28.66 38.39 -17.39
N ARG A 688 -28.87 38.14 -18.71
CA ARG A 688 -30.06 37.44 -19.20
C ARG A 688 -30.18 36.01 -18.69
N LEU A 689 -29.10 35.22 -18.77
CA LEU A 689 -29.04 33.85 -18.26
C LEU A 689 -29.22 33.77 -16.74
N MET A 690 -28.61 34.72 -16.01
CA MET A 690 -28.80 34.90 -14.58
C MET A 690 -30.27 35.21 -14.25
N SER A 691 -30.90 36.13 -14.96
CA SER A 691 -32.28 36.51 -14.78
C SER A 691 -33.24 35.35 -15.01
N LEU A 692 -32.99 34.54 -16.03
CA LEU A 692 -33.78 33.33 -16.30
C LEU A 692 -33.66 32.30 -15.14
N SER A 693 -32.44 32.01 -14.71
CA SER A 693 -32.19 31.06 -13.62
C SER A 693 -32.68 31.55 -12.24
N LEU A 694 -32.81 32.88 -12.08
CA LEU A 694 -33.35 33.54 -10.88
C LEU A 694 -34.82 33.97 -11.07
N SER A 695 -35.52 33.43 -12.04
CA SER A 695 -36.94 33.78 -12.25
C SER A 695 -37.82 33.31 -11.12
N ALA A 696 -38.97 33.96 -10.94
CA ALA A 696 -39.96 33.58 -9.92
C ALA A 696 -40.53 32.16 -10.11
N ALA A 697 -40.37 31.56 -11.30
CA ALA A 697 -40.74 30.20 -11.61
C ALA A 697 -39.70 29.16 -11.20
N ALA A 698 -38.44 29.55 -10.97
CA ALA A 698 -37.37 28.67 -10.56
C ALA A 698 -37.50 28.28 -9.06
N ALA A 699 -37.21 27.01 -8.75
CA ALA A 699 -37.14 26.59 -7.36
C ALA A 699 -36.01 27.35 -6.62
N PRO A 700 -36.26 27.86 -5.40
CA PRO A 700 -35.27 28.68 -4.69
C PRO A 700 -33.93 27.96 -4.47
N ALA A 701 -33.93 26.64 -4.25
CA ALA A 701 -32.73 25.85 -4.13
C ALA A 701 -31.90 25.83 -5.42
N SER A 702 -32.56 25.65 -6.57
CA SER A 702 -31.93 25.66 -7.90
C SER A 702 -31.31 27.03 -8.22
N ALA A 703 -32.04 28.11 -7.94
CA ALA A 703 -31.55 29.47 -8.12
C ALA A 703 -30.31 29.75 -7.24
N SER A 704 -30.35 29.28 -5.98
CA SER A 704 -29.23 29.41 -5.07
C SER A 704 -27.99 28.62 -5.52
N ALA A 705 -28.19 27.39 -6.05
CA ALA A 705 -27.12 26.57 -6.61
C ALA A 705 -26.48 27.24 -7.83
N TRP A 706 -27.30 27.86 -8.71
CA TRP A 706 -26.79 28.60 -9.84
C TRP A 706 -25.91 29.79 -9.42
N ILE A 707 -26.37 30.57 -8.41
CA ILE A 707 -25.57 31.67 -7.85
C ILE A 707 -24.25 31.15 -7.29
N GLU A 708 -24.27 30.05 -6.53
CA GLU A 708 -23.06 29.45 -5.98
C GLU A 708 -22.05 29.10 -7.09
N GLY A 709 -22.53 28.51 -8.18
CA GLY A 709 -21.72 28.20 -9.37
C GLY A 709 -21.14 29.46 -10.04
N PHE A 710 -21.98 30.46 -10.27
CA PHE A 710 -21.61 31.70 -10.95
C PHE A 710 -20.62 32.55 -10.14
N LEU A 711 -20.79 32.63 -8.83
CA LEU A 711 -19.89 33.43 -8.00
C LEU A 711 -18.52 32.75 -7.79
N ASN A 712 -18.44 31.45 -7.91
CA ASN A 712 -17.19 30.69 -7.88
C ASN A 712 -16.18 31.18 -6.82
N GLN A 713 -16.68 31.38 -5.60
CA GLN A 713 -15.92 31.86 -4.41
C GLN A 713 -15.36 33.30 -4.50
N SER A 714 -15.75 34.09 -5.49
CA SER A 714 -15.33 35.50 -5.61
C SER A 714 -16.50 36.41 -5.88
N ALA A 715 -16.58 37.49 -5.11
CA ALA A 715 -17.59 38.54 -5.23
C ALA A 715 -17.23 39.63 -6.23
N LEU A 716 -16.03 39.63 -6.80
CA LEU A 716 -15.51 40.72 -7.62
C LEU A 716 -16.44 41.05 -8.78
N VAL A 717 -17.01 40.05 -9.44
CA VAL A 717 -17.93 40.27 -10.55
C VAL A 717 -19.15 41.08 -10.13
N LEU A 718 -19.72 40.80 -8.95
CA LEU A 718 -20.85 41.56 -8.43
C LEU A 718 -20.44 42.95 -7.94
N LEU A 719 -19.20 43.18 -7.58
CA LEU A 719 -18.70 44.46 -7.11
C LEU A 719 -18.44 45.46 -8.26
N HIS A 720 -18.11 44.93 -9.42
CA HIS A 720 -17.70 45.75 -10.56
C HIS A 720 -18.77 45.84 -11.68
N ASP A 721 -19.83 45.04 -11.63
CA ASP A 721 -20.89 45.06 -12.63
C ASP A 721 -22.25 45.42 -12.02
N ASP A 722 -22.86 46.51 -12.47
CA ASP A 722 -24.13 47.02 -11.97
C ASP A 722 -25.34 46.21 -12.50
N ALA A 723 -25.25 45.66 -13.72
CA ALA A 723 -26.32 44.85 -14.29
C ALA A 723 -26.47 43.54 -13.53
N LEU A 724 -25.36 42.80 -13.29
CA LEU A 724 -25.36 41.55 -12.56
C LEU A 724 -25.76 41.76 -11.07
N TRP A 725 -25.29 42.84 -10.46
CA TRP A 725 -25.75 43.22 -9.11
C TRP A 725 -27.25 43.45 -9.06
N GLY A 726 -27.78 44.21 -10.04
CA GLY A 726 -29.22 44.55 -10.12
C GLY A 726 -30.09 43.30 -10.24
N VAL A 727 -29.69 42.33 -11.08
CA VAL A 727 -30.40 41.03 -11.22
C VAL A 727 -30.45 40.29 -9.88
N LEU A 728 -29.33 40.16 -9.19
CA LEU A 728 -29.27 39.48 -7.88
C LEU A 728 -30.08 40.18 -6.81
N ALA A 729 -29.97 41.51 -6.73
CA ALA A 729 -30.70 42.32 -5.73
C ALA A 729 -32.22 42.22 -5.95
N ASN A 730 -32.68 42.38 -7.20
CA ASN A 730 -34.10 42.24 -7.54
C ASN A 730 -34.66 40.85 -7.24
N TRP A 731 -33.87 39.80 -7.48
CA TRP A 731 -34.28 38.47 -7.12
C TRP A 731 -34.42 38.30 -5.62
N LEU A 732 -33.47 38.74 -4.82
CA LEU A 732 -33.51 38.66 -3.36
C LEU A 732 -34.68 39.42 -2.77
N ASP A 733 -34.95 40.62 -3.29
CA ASP A 733 -36.07 41.48 -2.86
C ASP A 733 -37.43 40.87 -3.27
N GLY A 734 -37.49 40.08 -4.33
CA GLY A 734 -38.69 39.38 -4.80
C GLY A 734 -39.02 38.08 -4.06
N LEU A 735 -38.16 37.58 -3.19
CA LEU A 735 -38.39 36.36 -2.42
C LEU A 735 -39.38 36.60 -1.26
N ASN A 736 -40.31 35.65 -1.06
CA ASN A 736 -41.12 35.66 0.16
C ASN A 736 -40.29 35.17 1.37
N ASP A 737 -40.75 35.42 2.57
CA ASP A 737 -40.06 35.09 3.83
C ASP A 737 -39.74 33.60 3.97
N THR A 738 -40.65 32.70 3.52
CA THR A 738 -40.43 31.27 3.56
C THR A 738 -39.31 30.83 2.63
N HIS A 739 -39.34 31.29 1.38
CA HIS A 739 -38.29 30.96 0.41
C HIS A 739 -36.94 31.55 0.85
N PHE A 740 -36.91 32.79 1.32
CA PHE A 740 -35.68 33.41 1.83
C PHE A 740 -35.07 32.61 2.98
N THR A 741 -35.90 32.19 3.95
CA THR A 741 -35.46 31.42 5.10
C THR A 741 -34.85 30.06 4.66
N ASN A 742 -35.47 29.40 3.68
CA ASN A 742 -34.99 28.11 3.16
C ASN A 742 -33.64 28.19 2.45
N ILE A 743 -33.35 29.24 1.69
CA ILE A 743 -32.11 29.43 0.95
C ILE A 743 -31.00 30.13 1.76
N LEU A 744 -31.34 30.73 2.90
CA LEU A 744 -30.39 31.50 3.72
C LEU A 744 -29.13 30.71 4.14
N PRO A 745 -29.23 29.41 4.52
CA PRO A 745 -28.04 28.60 4.81
C PRO A 745 -27.11 28.44 3.59
N MET A 746 -27.68 28.24 2.39
CA MET A 746 -26.91 28.10 1.13
C MET A 746 -26.24 29.41 0.75
N LEU A 747 -26.95 30.56 0.83
CA LEU A 747 -26.37 31.87 0.58
C LEU A 747 -25.26 32.19 1.59
N ARG A 748 -25.45 31.86 2.89
CA ARG A 748 -24.40 32.00 3.88
C ARG A 748 -23.16 31.19 3.54
N ARG A 749 -23.31 29.96 3.09
CA ARG A 749 -22.20 29.11 2.64
C ARG A 749 -21.45 29.77 1.48
N THR A 750 -22.17 30.19 0.44
CA THR A 750 -21.62 30.84 -0.75
C THR A 750 -20.85 32.12 -0.37
N PHE A 751 -21.45 32.98 0.43
CA PHE A 751 -20.82 34.27 0.84
C PHE A 751 -19.73 34.10 1.89
N SER A 752 -19.71 33.01 2.65
CA SER A 752 -18.63 32.70 3.59
C SER A 752 -17.31 32.38 2.89
N GLY A 753 -17.38 31.88 1.67
CA GLY A 753 -16.22 31.61 0.83
C GLY A 753 -15.49 32.87 0.34
N PHE A 754 -16.13 34.07 0.40
CA PHE A 754 -15.51 35.32 -0.01
C PHE A 754 -14.48 35.82 1.01
N SER A 755 -13.50 36.57 0.54
CA SER A 755 -12.54 37.21 1.42
C SER A 755 -13.22 38.27 2.30
N ALA A 756 -12.64 38.59 3.46
CA ALA A 756 -13.18 39.56 4.37
C ALA A 756 -13.34 40.99 3.73
N PRO A 757 -12.42 41.47 2.86
CA PRO A 757 -12.61 42.70 2.10
C PRO A 757 -13.81 42.69 1.15
N GLU A 758 -13.97 41.56 0.40
CA GLU A 758 -15.10 41.41 -0.54
C GLU A 758 -16.43 41.43 0.19
N ARG A 759 -16.57 40.70 1.29
CA ARG A 759 -17.79 40.70 2.11
C ARG A 759 -18.15 42.10 2.63
N ARG A 760 -17.13 42.91 3.02
CA ARG A 760 -17.32 44.25 3.49
C ARG A 760 -17.85 45.13 2.36
N GLN A 761 -17.22 45.08 1.19
CA GLN A 761 -17.61 45.90 0.03
C GLN A 761 -19.02 45.52 -0.47
N LEU A 762 -19.39 44.24 -0.52
CA LEU A 762 -20.76 43.83 -0.82
C LEU A 762 -21.76 44.36 0.19
N GLY A 763 -21.44 44.32 1.48
CA GLY A 763 -22.30 44.90 2.51
C GLY A 763 -22.49 46.40 2.38
N GLU A 764 -21.45 47.12 2.00
CA GLU A 764 -21.54 48.56 1.70
C GLU A 764 -22.36 48.85 0.44
N ARG A 765 -22.20 48.05 -0.60
CA ARG A 765 -23.00 48.16 -1.83
C ARG A 765 -24.48 47.89 -1.56
N ALA A 766 -24.79 46.85 -0.79
CA ALA A 766 -26.17 46.55 -0.40
C ALA A 766 -26.82 47.67 0.42
N LYS A 767 -26.07 48.30 1.33
CA LYS A 767 -26.56 49.46 2.12
C LYS A 767 -26.85 50.68 1.25
N ARG A 768 -26.03 50.93 0.23
CA ARG A 768 -26.25 52.04 -0.75
C ARG A 768 -27.50 51.75 -1.58
N ALA A 769 -27.68 50.52 -2.07
CA ALA A 769 -28.84 50.12 -2.86
C ALA A 769 -30.16 50.22 -2.09
N ALA A 770 -30.15 49.92 -0.76
CA ALA A 770 -31.31 50.02 0.09
C ALA A 770 -31.75 51.48 0.45
N GLY A 771 -31.16 52.52 -0.17
CA GLY A 771 -31.57 53.94 0.02
C GLY A 771 -31.35 54.49 1.44
N LYS A 772 -30.65 53.79 2.32
CA LYS A 772 -30.28 54.33 3.64
C LYS A 772 -29.10 55.28 3.43
N PRO A 773 -29.20 56.58 3.87
CA PRO A 773 -28.07 57.48 3.77
C PRO A 773 -26.88 56.86 4.51
N MET A 774 -25.80 56.69 3.78
CA MET A 774 -24.52 56.30 4.37
C MET A 774 -24.23 57.31 5.48
N GLN A 775 -24.15 56.84 6.75
CA GLN A 775 -23.42 57.63 7.72
C GLN A 775 -22.04 57.82 7.09
N LYS A 776 -21.79 59.06 6.66
CA LYS A 776 -20.44 59.48 6.31
C LYS A 776 -19.54 58.99 7.42
N GLN A 777 -18.81 57.90 7.19
CA GLN A 777 -17.63 57.63 8.00
C GLN A 777 -16.87 58.96 7.96
N ALA A 778 -16.66 59.53 9.12
CA ALA A 778 -15.88 60.74 9.24
C ALA A 778 -14.68 60.53 8.33
N GLU A 779 -14.50 61.42 7.35
CA GLU A 779 -13.31 61.49 6.55
C GLU A 779 -12.17 61.31 7.54
N THR A 780 -11.54 60.15 7.54
CA THR A 780 -10.30 59.99 8.27
C THR A 780 -9.37 60.95 7.56
N ARG A 781 -9.30 62.14 8.10
CA ARG A 781 -8.36 63.13 7.60
C ARG A 781 -7.01 62.40 7.61
N TRP A 782 -6.53 62.18 6.43
CA TRP A 782 -5.20 61.59 6.21
C TRP A 782 -4.23 62.55 6.90
N ASP A 783 -3.68 62.11 8.02
CA ASP A 783 -2.65 62.87 8.72
C ASP A 783 -1.34 62.63 7.95
N ALA A 784 -1.03 63.54 7.07
CA ALA A 784 0.14 63.51 6.22
C ALA A 784 1.45 63.49 7.02
N GLU A 785 1.49 64.17 8.21
CA GLU A 785 2.65 64.18 9.07
C GLU A 785 2.86 62.80 9.71
N ARG A 786 1.81 62.16 10.19
CA ARG A 786 1.85 60.81 10.77
C ARG A 786 2.15 59.73 9.74
N ALA A 787 1.64 59.91 8.53
CA ALA A 787 1.90 58.98 7.41
C ALA A 787 3.33 59.12 6.86
N ALA A 788 3.96 60.24 7.04
CA ALA A 788 5.36 60.48 6.67
C ALA A 788 6.36 59.85 7.65
N LEU A 789 5.97 59.56 8.91
CA LEU A 789 6.87 59.00 9.94
C LEU A 789 7.51 57.65 9.57
N PRO A 790 6.79 56.66 8.99
CA PRO A 790 7.41 55.37 8.59
C PRO A 790 8.19 55.43 7.27
N VAL A 791 8.04 56.49 6.45
CA VAL A 791 8.66 56.60 5.11
C VAL A 791 10.21 56.53 5.16
N PRO A 792 10.92 57.19 6.10
CA PRO A 792 12.37 57.05 6.18
C PRO A 792 12.82 55.62 6.50
N LEU A 793 12.08 54.93 7.36
CA LEU A 793 12.35 53.53 7.71
C LEU A 793 12.11 52.59 6.51
N LEU A 794 10.99 52.76 5.83
CA LEU A 794 10.62 52.02 4.60
C LEU A 794 11.65 52.23 3.50
N ARG A 795 12.13 53.48 3.30
CA ARG A 795 13.21 53.76 2.32
C ARG A 795 14.51 53.04 2.68
N ARG A 796 14.87 52.95 3.97
CA ARG A 796 16.04 52.17 4.42
C ARG A 796 15.85 50.68 4.19
N VAL A 797 14.70 50.13 4.52
CA VAL A 797 14.39 48.70 4.37
C VAL A 797 14.36 48.30 2.88
N LEU A 798 13.84 49.16 2.02
CA LEU A 798 13.77 48.95 0.56
C LEU A 798 15.07 49.34 -0.19
N GLY A 799 16.12 49.77 0.51
CA GLY A 799 17.40 50.15 -0.12
C GLY A 799 17.32 51.44 -0.94
N LEU A 800 16.23 52.25 -0.81
CA LEU A 800 16.00 53.49 -1.53
C LEU A 800 16.61 54.70 -0.75
N THR A 801 17.86 54.63 -0.35
CA THR A 801 18.59 55.76 0.22
C THR A 801 18.95 56.71 -0.93
N ALA A 802 18.46 57.92 -0.86
CA ALA A 802 18.87 58.99 -1.78
C ALA A 802 20.41 59.14 -1.69
N GLN A 803 21.10 59.02 -2.82
CA GLN A 803 22.45 59.56 -2.96
C GLN A 803 22.35 61.06 -2.71
N ALA A 804 23.18 61.54 -1.77
CA ALA A 804 23.32 62.95 -1.46
C ALA A 804 23.94 63.74 -2.63
#